data_318b282147d255fe5160e99e4d7a364f
#
_entry.id   318b282147d255fe5160e99e4d7a364f
#
_cell.length_a   1.000
_cell.length_b   1.000
_cell.length_c   1.000
_cell.angle_alpha   90.00
_cell.angle_beta   90.00
_cell.angle_gamma   90.00
#
_symmetry.space_group_name_H-M   'P 1'
#
loop_
_entity.id
_entity.type
_entity.pdbx_description
1 polymer ?
#
loop_
_entity_poly.entity_id
_entity_poly.type
_entity_poly.pdbx_seq_one_letter_code
_entity_poly.pdbx_strand_id
1 'polypeptide(L)'
;MKKKLLIALTLLLSYTMVSKASKADEWKIPSADAKGRVGALMPYTRYDSETAALGGGATLKTSPTLDRKNIASQASHQSYVDLPTNGAYAEWTMRGDANGVTLRFTMPDSPDGMGLNGSLDVYVNDKKVQTVNLTSYYMYQYFAGGNPADKNDGGTACFAFDEIHFLLNKALRAGDRIRIQSSGTNGYDYGVDFIETEVVPDEIECPAGAVNVTDAKYRKYVKGKDYLKAFEEALKDADAGSKILYIPAGTFELSSIWYIFASDVTITGAGMWYTNLKFTNPNPFGGGISGGNGSHGRDGYCSNVEICNLYLNSNLRSRHNQQAVYKCFMDVFKDGSVIHHVWEDHFECGFWIGDYNGAMDYSNGLKIVDCRIRNNFADGVNFCQGTSNATVYNCSVRNNGDDGLAMWNDHTMGAVDEKNNIFAYNTIELIWRAGGIALYGGDGHKIYNNYLADMFMASGIHLNDVFSGPKYTNTQKISFDNNILVRCGTNDDSWHEDLAAIDIKGGVRNVVFNNTKIYDSPFDAIRVMSGPSGIEFKNTEILGASLAGQTTKYSTWEHSTGAIRLDVDGVKFSNGIKIANVGEDKIKNNQTWPVWTDNNKARAAAIGYEYLSDATYKVPDFPEADTSQQGGIVNPLEGIKGYDVDLRGLRWENTDGSTSLKEGDAVTFKFALTNVSNVDIPAGVNLGVKVTVDGQESYVTASYKKGLKAKQTIILTTQTAWKAVAGGHVVKAEADYRNRLTDELTRDNNNREKKFNVAENEDDGDYTPVTGGYDLVVTKVAFDKKTINPGDEVRFTATIVNAGDRDVPAGTKLGVQFQIDGNTSVITWNDKHYGGLKSHHKITLSATGGTNGKSTWTATNGVHTLTAWVNDTHDYRDEVNGSDDANKKSIELKIPLGAVRFFLASEVSSPDDLNNLNQANAIDSVKGRTEAEGAYYDLQGNKVATTKENLKPGLYIHNGKKIIVR
;
A
#
# COMPACT_ATOMS: atom_id res chain seq x y z
N MET A 1 56.36 27.12 -26.92
CA MET A 1 55.29 26.21 -27.34
C MET A 1 55.02 25.04 -26.37
N LYS A 2 56.01 24.41 -25.73
CA LYS A 2 55.78 23.25 -24.82
C LYS A 2 55.00 23.54 -23.53
N LYS A 3 55.04 24.77 -22.96
CA LYS A 3 54.24 25.12 -21.78
C LYS A 3 52.76 25.43 -22.04
N LYS A 4 52.38 25.80 -23.25
CA LYS A 4 50.95 26.00 -23.59
C LYS A 4 50.25 24.70 -23.95
N LEU A 5 50.99 23.66 -24.36
CA LEU A 5 50.42 22.35 -24.66
C LEU A 5 50.15 21.53 -23.38
N LEU A 6 50.92 21.79 -22.32
CA LEU A 6 50.71 21.10 -21.03
C LEU A 6 49.50 21.67 -20.26
N ILE A 7 49.19 22.94 -20.39
CA ILE A 7 48.02 23.60 -19.78
C ILE A 7 46.72 23.22 -20.54
N ALA A 8 46.80 23.00 -21.86
CA ALA A 8 45.64 22.49 -22.61
C ALA A 8 45.37 21.01 -22.31
N LEU A 9 46.38 20.19 -22.02
CA LEU A 9 46.17 18.80 -21.65
C LEU A 9 45.66 18.62 -20.21
N THR A 10 46.05 19.56 -19.29
CA THR A 10 45.51 19.56 -17.92
C THR A 10 44.11 20.14 -17.82
N LEU A 11 43.69 21.01 -18.75
CA LEU A 11 42.32 21.49 -18.84
C LEU A 11 41.36 20.51 -19.60
N LEU A 12 41.92 19.56 -20.37
CA LEU A 12 41.12 18.49 -20.99
C LEU A 12 40.93 17.26 -20.08
N LEU A 13 41.66 17.15 -18.98
CA LEU A 13 41.56 16.06 -18.00
C LEU A 13 40.74 16.42 -16.75
N SER A 14 40.19 17.63 -16.67
CA SER A 14 39.25 18.05 -15.63
C SER A 14 37.80 18.14 -16.12
N TYR A 15 37.43 17.44 -17.17
CA TYR A 15 36.06 17.01 -17.28
C TYR A 15 35.88 15.93 -16.21
N THR A 16 35.57 16.35 -15.00
CA THR A 16 34.92 15.48 -14.05
C THR A 16 33.74 14.89 -14.77
N MET A 17 33.79 13.59 -15.09
CA MET A 17 32.60 12.82 -15.32
C MET A 17 31.75 13.02 -14.05
N VAL A 18 30.80 13.94 -14.11
CA VAL A 18 29.66 13.88 -13.21
C VAL A 18 29.01 12.56 -13.59
N SER A 19 29.34 11.49 -12.86
CA SER A 19 28.64 10.23 -13.03
C SER A 19 27.15 10.56 -12.86
N LYS A 20 26.38 10.30 -13.90
CA LYS A 20 24.93 10.40 -13.79
C LYS A 20 24.53 9.51 -12.61
N ALA A 21 23.82 10.06 -11.62
CA ALA A 21 23.34 9.29 -10.49
C ALA A 21 22.57 8.08 -11.01
N SER A 22 22.79 6.91 -10.45
CA SER A 22 22.03 5.71 -10.80
C SER A 22 20.59 5.84 -10.31
N LYS A 23 19.68 5.07 -10.89
CA LYS A 23 18.29 5.01 -10.44
C LYS A 23 18.18 4.57 -8.98
N ALA A 24 19.05 3.68 -8.53
CA ALA A 24 19.14 3.25 -7.14
C ALA A 24 19.63 4.36 -6.19
N ASP A 25 20.42 5.34 -6.65
CA ASP A 25 20.93 6.43 -5.81
C ASP A 25 19.82 7.39 -5.34
N GLU A 26 18.70 7.42 -6.02
CA GLU A 26 17.52 8.19 -5.62
C GLU A 26 16.89 7.64 -4.33
N TRP A 27 17.08 6.35 -4.06
CA TRP A 27 16.52 5.65 -2.90
C TRP A 27 17.50 5.70 -1.71
N LYS A 28 17.23 6.59 -0.76
CA LYS A 28 18.05 6.75 0.45
C LYS A 28 17.58 5.78 1.53
N ILE A 29 18.46 4.89 1.93
CA ILE A 29 18.19 3.92 2.99
C ILE A 29 18.61 4.54 4.34
N PRO A 30 17.71 4.65 5.34
CA PRO A 30 18.04 5.12 6.66
C PRO A 30 19.07 4.20 7.33
N SER A 31 19.97 4.76 8.14
CA SER A 31 20.92 3.98 8.94
C SER A 31 20.23 3.26 10.10
N ALA A 32 20.92 2.27 10.67
CA ALA A 32 20.47 1.58 11.87
C ALA A 32 20.25 2.49 13.09
N ASP A 33 20.97 3.61 13.13
CA ASP A 33 20.87 4.60 14.23
C ASP A 33 19.72 5.60 14.03
N ALA A 34 19.03 5.58 12.89
CA ALA A 34 17.90 6.45 12.65
C ALA A 34 16.80 6.16 13.68
N LYS A 35 16.37 7.20 14.39
CA LYS A 35 15.23 7.09 15.30
C LYS A 35 13.97 6.78 14.51
N GLY A 36 13.25 5.77 14.92
CA GLY A 36 12.01 5.43 14.25
C GLY A 36 11.58 3.98 14.43
N ARG A 37 11.14 3.41 13.39
CA ARG A 37 10.49 2.11 13.29
C ARG A 37 11.45 0.92 13.22
N VAL A 38 10.90 -0.23 13.53
CA VAL A 38 11.41 -1.55 13.15
C VAL A 38 10.36 -2.19 12.25
N GLY A 39 10.77 -2.88 11.20
CA GLY A 39 9.87 -3.43 10.19
C GLY A 39 9.50 -2.48 9.06
N ALA A 40 8.77 -2.98 8.09
CA ALA A 40 8.32 -2.25 6.91
C ALA A 40 7.12 -1.35 7.23
N LEU A 41 7.10 -0.17 6.62
CA LEU A 41 5.92 0.70 6.61
C LEU A 41 5.11 0.43 5.33
N MET A 42 4.24 -0.55 5.38
CA MET A 42 3.32 -0.84 4.27
C MET A 42 2.03 -0.02 4.43
N PRO A 43 1.40 0.40 3.33
CA PRO A 43 0.24 1.30 3.37
C PRO A 43 -1.07 0.61 3.74
N TYR A 44 -1.03 -0.45 4.52
CA TYR A 44 -2.22 -1.18 4.95
C TYR A 44 -2.33 -1.27 6.46
N THR A 45 -3.55 -1.43 6.93
CA THR A 45 -3.89 -1.74 8.31
C THR A 45 -4.33 -3.19 8.40
N ARG A 46 -3.72 -3.97 9.31
CA ARG A 46 -4.05 -5.37 9.55
C ARG A 46 -5.13 -5.50 10.62
N TYR A 47 -6.00 -6.47 10.41
CA TYR A 47 -7.06 -6.89 11.33
C TYR A 47 -6.98 -8.40 11.51
N ASP A 48 -6.33 -8.81 12.60
CA ASP A 48 -6.12 -10.22 12.92
C ASP A 48 -7.42 -10.91 13.37
N SER A 49 -7.46 -12.23 13.20
CA SER A 49 -8.62 -13.07 13.49
C SER A 49 -9.09 -12.98 14.94
N GLU A 50 -8.18 -12.81 15.88
CA GLU A 50 -8.48 -12.71 17.32
C GLU A 50 -9.29 -11.46 17.67
N THR A 51 -9.24 -10.44 16.81
CA THR A 51 -9.96 -9.18 17.01
C THR A 51 -11.33 -9.16 16.35
N ALA A 52 -11.68 -10.22 15.61
CA ALA A 52 -12.95 -10.30 14.89
C ALA A 52 -14.15 -10.56 15.80
N ALA A 53 -15.26 -9.92 15.49
CA ALA A 53 -16.57 -10.35 16.00
C ALA A 53 -17.06 -11.56 15.20
N LEU A 54 -17.38 -12.66 15.85
CA LEU A 54 -17.74 -13.92 15.21
C LEU A 54 -19.26 -14.15 15.22
N GLY A 55 -19.79 -14.78 14.18
CA GLY A 55 -21.20 -15.18 14.13
C GLY A 55 -21.47 -16.28 13.12
N GLY A 56 -22.74 -16.73 13.05
CA GLY A 56 -23.17 -17.79 12.13
C GLY A 56 -22.53 -19.17 12.38
N GLY A 57 -21.96 -19.41 13.56
CA GLY A 57 -21.26 -20.65 13.89
C GLY A 57 -19.74 -20.60 13.66
N ALA A 58 -19.17 -19.45 13.34
CA ALA A 58 -17.73 -19.26 13.24
C ALA A 58 -17.05 -19.44 14.61
N THR A 59 -15.85 -20.00 14.62
CA THR A 59 -15.07 -20.24 15.85
C THR A 59 -13.61 -19.88 15.63
N LEU A 60 -12.97 -19.30 16.67
CA LEU A 60 -11.53 -19.09 16.68
C LEU A 60 -10.83 -20.43 16.96
N LYS A 61 -9.94 -20.82 16.06
CA LYS A 61 -9.04 -21.98 16.23
C LYS A 61 -7.67 -21.47 16.63
N THR A 62 -7.06 -22.11 17.59
CA THR A 62 -5.72 -21.76 18.07
C THR A 62 -4.84 -22.99 18.17
N SER A 63 -3.53 -22.80 18.06
CA SER A 63 -2.53 -23.83 18.32
C SER A 63 -1.54 -23.33 19.38
N PRO A 64 -1.50 -23.95 20.57
CA PRO A 64 -0.53 -23.57 21.58
C PRO A 64 0.90 -24.05 21.28
N THR A 65 1.04 -24.92 20.28
CA THR A 65 2.32 -25.49 19.84
C THR A 65 2.41 -25.46 18.32
N LEU A 66 3.62 -25.40 17.81
CA LEU A 66 3.87 -25.49 16.36
C LEU A 66 3.79 -26.96 15.93
N ASP A 67 2.72 -27.32 15.28
CA ASP A 67 2.44 -28.67 14.79
C ASP A 67 1.89 -28.62 13.37
N ARG A 68 2.57 -29.25 12.43
CA ARG A 68 2.14 -29.37 11.02
C ARG A 68 0.75 -29.95 10.84
N LYS A 69 0.27 -30.76 11.80
CA LYS A 69 -1.08 -31.35 11.76
C LYS A 69 -2.17 -30.37 12.15
N ASN A 70 -1.82 -29.23 12.69
CA ASN A 70 -2.75 -28.19 13.11
C ASN A 70 -2.59 -26.96 12.22
N ILE A 71 -3.58 -26.66 11.40
CA ILE A 71 -3.59 -25.52 10.48
C ILE A 71 -3.33 -24.21 11.22
N ALA A 72 -3.86 -24.03 12.43
CA ALA A 72 -3.64 -22.82 13.23
C ALA A 72 -2.15 -22.54 13.51
N SER A 73 -1.28 -23.57 13.49
CA SER A 73 0.16 -23.36 13.64
C SER A 73 0.79 -22.53 12.52
N GLN A 74 0.14 -22.45 11.36
CA GLN A 74 0.62 -21.73 10.19
C GLN A 74 -0.04 -20.34 10.04
N ALA A 75 -0.93 -20.00 10.96
CA ALA A 75 -1.60 -18.71 10.97
C ALA A 75 -0.80 -17.67 11.77
N SER A 76 -1.03 -16.41 11.52
CA SER A 76 -0.56 -15.31 12.35
C SER A 76 -1.01 -15.53 13.79
N HIS A 77 -0.15 -15.25 14.77
CA HIS A 77 -0.44 -15.51 16.18
C HIS A 77 -0.90 -16.95 16.47
N GLN A 78 -0.67 -17.89 15.56
CA GLN A 78 -1.12 -19.30 15.67
C GLN A 78 -2.63 -19.45 15.89
N SER A 79 -3.41 -18.57 15.24
CA SER A 79 -4.86 -18.57 15.31
C SER A 79 -5.53 -18.09 14.03
N TYR A 80 -6.71 -18.66 13.73
CA TYR A 80 -7.55 -18.24 12.60
C TYR A 80 -9.02 -18.45 12.92
N VAL A 81 -9.90 -17.74 12.22
CA VAL A 81 -11.34 -17.96 12.31
C VAL A 81 -11.76 -19.04 11.34
N ASP A 82 -12.35 -20.12 11.87
CA ASP A 82 -12.95 -21.21 11.12
C ASP A 82 -14.40 -20.87 10.76
N LEU A 83 -14.76 -21.04 9.49
CA LEU A 83 -16.08 -20.74 8.92
C LEU A 83 -16.72 -22.04 8.39
N PRO A 84 -17.17 -22.96 9.29
CA PRO A 84 -17.53 -24.33 8.91
C PRO A 84 -18.88 -24.47 8.24
N THR A 85 -19.73 -23.44 8.28
CA THR A 85 -21.11 -23.52 7.82
C THR A 85 -21.52 -22.29 7.03
N ASN A 86 -22.56 -22.44 6.23
CA ASN A 86 -23.20 -21.32 5.55
C ASN A 86 -23.65 -20.25 6.55
N GLY A 87 -23.24 -19.02 6.30
CA GLY A 87 -23.54 -17.87 7.14
C GLY A 87 -22.53 -17.66 8.29
N ALA A 88 -21.54 -18.55 8.48
CA ALA A 88 -20.44 -18.32 9.43
C ALA A 88 -19.58 -17.15 8.94
N TYR A 89 -19.20 -16.26 9.86
CA TYR A 89 -18.48 -15.04 9.51
C TYR A 89 -17.50 -14.52 10.57
N ALA A 90 -16.52 -13.77 10.10
CA ALA A 90 -15.67 -12.88 10.88
C ALA A 90 -15.92 -11.42 10.46
N GLU A 91 -16.07 -10.51 11.40
CA GLU A 91 -16.38 -9.10 11.17
C GLU A 91 -15.46 -8.18 11.97
N TRP A 92 -14.94 -7.14 11.34
CA TRP A 92 -14.09 -6.13 11.97
C TRP A 92 -14.66 -4.73 11.81
N THR A 93 -14.42 -3.87 12.81
CA THR A 93 -14.68 -2.43 12.70
C THR A 93 -13.46 -1.72 12.15
N MET A 94 -13.64 -0.94 11.11
CA MET A 94 -12.56 -0.26 10.39
C MET A 94 -11.94 0.84 11.23
N ARG A 95 -10.61 0.84 11.33
CA ARG A 95 -9.82 1.91 11.99
C ARG A 95 -9.56 3.10 11.07
N GLY A 96 -9.66 2.93 9.77
CA GLY A 96 -9.42 3.95 8.75
C GLY A 96 -10.24 3.72 7.48
N ASP A 97 -10.12 4.65 6.55
CA ASP A 97 -10.71 4.52 5.22
C ASP A 97 -9.95 3.47 4.40
N ALA A 98 -10.65 2.75 3.52
CA ALA A 98 -10.04 1.77 2.62
C ALA A 98 -10.92 1.47 1.40
N ASN A 99 -10.31 1.04 0.31
CA ASN A 99 -10.98 0.51 -0.87
C ASN A 99 -10.28 -0.74 -1.43
N GLY A 100 -9.12 -1.12 -0.91
CA GLY A 100 -8.42 -2.36 -1.20
C GLY A 100 -8.42 -3.29 0.00
N VAL A 101 -8.50 -4.59 -0.24
CA VAL A 101 -8.47 -5.64 0.78
C VAL A 101 -7.52 -6.74 0.34
N THR A 102 -6.63 -7.15 1.22
CA THR A 102 -5.94 -8.44 1.15
C THR A 102 -6.61 -9.37 2.16
N LEU A 103 -6.93 -10.59 1.75
CA LEU A 103 -7.50 -11.62 2.59
C LEU A 103 -6.55 -12.81 2.63
N ARG A 104 -6.08 -13.17 3.81
CA ARG A 104 -5.37 -14.43 4.03
C ARG A 104 -6.35 -15.49 4.50
N PHE A 105 -6.40 -16.61 3.78
CA PHE A 105 -7.43 -17.62 3.96
C PHE A 105 -6.88 -19.04 3.88
N THR A 106 -7.66 -19.99 4.37
CA THR A 106 -7.49 -21.42 4.12
C THR A 106 -8.81 -22.03 3.66
N MET A 107 -8.72 -23.09 2.88
CA MET A 107 -9.86 -23.91 2.42
C MET A 107 -9.35 -25.32 2.10
N PRO A 108 -10.20 -26.35 1.98
CA PRO A 108 -9.76 -27.72 1.71
C PRO A 108 -9.02 -27.88 0.38
N ASP A 109 -8.16 -28.89 0.30
CA ASP A 109 -7.60 -29.36 -0.98
C ASP A 109 -8.56 -30.36 -1.64
N SER A 110 -8.40 -30.56 -2.95
CA SER A 110 -9.11 -31.61 -3.67
C SER A 110 -8.53 -33.01 -3.35
N PRO A 111 -9.32 -34.06 -3.48
CA PRO A 111 -8.84 -35.44 -3.24
C PRO A 111 -7.66 -35.85 -4.13
N ASP A 112 -7.54 -35.26 -5.32
CA ASP A 112 -6.45 -35.51 -6.26
C ASP A 112 -5.26 -34.55 -6.08
N GLY A 113 -5.36 -33.64 -5.11
CA GLY A 113 -4.34 -32.63 -4.83
C GLY A 113 -4.23 -31.49 -5.83
N MET A 114 -5.20 -31.31 -6.71
CA MET A 114 -5.18 -30.27 -7.75
C MET A 114 -5.90 -28.97 -7.35
N GLY A 115 -6.34 -28.86 -6.12
CA GLY A 115 -7.05 -27.71 -5.58
C GLY A 115 -8.55 -27.71 -5.86
N LEU A 116 -9.24 -26.94 -5.05
CA LEU A 116 -10.68 -26.67 -5.17
C LEU A 116 -10.90 -25.19 -5.46
N ASN A 117 -12.05 -24.89 -6.04
CA ASN A 117 -12.53 -23.52 -6.19
C ASN A 117 -13.65 -23.25 -5.20
N GLY A 118 -13.64 -22.10 -4.58
CA GLY A 118 -14.62 -21.68 -3.60
C GLY A 118 -14.89 -20.19 -3.66
N SER A 119 -15.64 -19.69 -2.70
CA SER A 119 -15.91 -18.25 -2.59
C SER A 119 -16.33 -17.85 -1.18
N LEU A 120 -16.04 -16.60 -0.84
CA LEU A 120 -16.54 -15.94 0.36
C LEU A 120 -17.26 -14.65 -0.02
N ASP A 121 -18.26 -14.29 0.77
CA ASP A 121 -19.00 -13.05 0.60
C ASP A 121 -18.42 -11.93 1.46
N VAL A 122 -18.35 -10.75 0.89
CA VAL A 122 -17.92 -9.54 1.58
C VAL A 122 -19.12 -8.63 1.85
N TYR A 123 -19.29 -8.26 3.10
CA TYR A 123 -20.34 -7.35 3.54
C TYR A 123 -19.72 -6.08 4.11
N VAL A 124 -20.41 -4.96 3.90
CA VAL A 124 -20.11 -3.67 4.54
C VAL A 124 -21.38 -3.19 5.23
N ASN A 125 -21.33 -3.01 6.55
CA ASN A 125 -22.46 -2.59 7.38
C ASN A 125 -23.71 -3.46 7.11
N ASP A 126 -23.54 -4.78 7.23
CA ASP A 126 -24.58 -5.81 7.02
C ASP A 126 -25.12 -5.93 5.57
N LYS A 127 -24.56 -5.18 4.64
CA LYS A 127 -24.95 -5.25 3.24
C LYS A 127 -23.87 -5.98 2.43
N LYS A 128 -24.23 -7.07 1.77
CA LYS A 128 -23.34 -7.73 0.82
C LYS A 128 -22.93 -6.77 -0.30
N VAL A 129 -21.64 -6.61 -0.52
CA VAL A 129 -21.10 -5.71 -1.54
C VAL A 129 -20.48 -6.47 -2.71
N GLN A 130 -19.92 -7.67 -2.44
CA GLN A 130 -19.35 -8.53 -3.47
C GLN A 130 -19.17 -9.96 -2.98
N THR A 131 -18.85 -10.87 -3.90
CA THR A 131 -18.33 -12.21 -3.64
C THR A 131 -16.92 -12.28 -4.18
N VAL A 132 -15.98 -12.81 -3.40
CA VAL A 132 -14.60 -13.05 -3.81
C VAL A 132 -14.41 -14.54 -4.02
N ASN A 133 -13.80 -14.90 -5.14
CA ASN A 133 -13.51 -16.28 -5.48
C ASN A 133 -12.18 -16.71 -4.92
N LEU A 134 -12.09 -17.91 -4.43
CA LEU A 134 -10.94 -18.53 -3.81
C LEU A 134 -10.53 -19.79 -4.56
N THR A 135 -9.27 -20.14 -4.42
CA THR A 135 -8.78 -21.44 -4.90
C THR A 135 -7.72 -21.97 -3.95
N SER A 136 -7.71 -23.27 -3.72
CA SER A 136 -6.59 -23.93 -3.05
C SER A 136 -5.54 -24.47 -4.04
N TYR A 137 -5.58 -24.03 -5.30
CA TYR A 137 -4.68 -24.47 -6.35
C TYR A 137 -3.20 -24.22 -5.99
N TYR A 138 -2.89 -23.14 -5.30
CA TYR A 138 -1.53 -22.76 -4.91
C TYR A 138 -1.15 -23.23 -3.49
N MET A 139 -2.06 -23.82 -2.74
CA MET A 139 -1.87 -24.28 -1.37
C MET A 139 -1.39 -25.74 -1.32
N TYR A 140 -1.10 -26.22 -0.11
CA TYR A 140 -0.87 -27.63 0.23
C TYR A 140 0.38 -28.25 -0.42
N GLN A 141 1.53 -27.87 0.13
CA GLN A 141 2.78 -28.59 -0.17
C GLN A 141 2.83 -29.85 0.69
N TYR A 142 2.76 -31.00 0.05
CA TYR A 142 2.86 -32.32 0.70
C TYR A 142 4.29 -32.82 0.61
N PHE A 143 4.91 -33.10 1.76
CA PHE A 143 6.27 -33.60 1.81
C PHE A 143 6.28 -35.13 1.96
N ALA A 144 6.65 -35.82 0.90
CA ALA A 144 6.94 -37.25 0.91
C ALA A 144 8.46 -37.47 0.79
N GLY A 145 9.07 -37.97 1.84
CA GLY A 145 10.52 -38.28 1.82
C GLY A 145 11.44 -37.07 1.68
N GLY A 146 10.99 -35.88 2.15
CA GLY A 146 11.81 -34.68 2.18
C GLY A 146 11.72 -33.78 0.93
N ASN A 147 11.05 -34.20 -0.13
CA ASN A 147 10.82 -33.40 -1.33
C ASN A 147 9.37 -32.93 -1.39
N PRO A 148 9.14 -31.66 -1.75
CA PRO A 148 7.79 -31.19 -2.00
C PRO A 148 7.13 -31.97 -3.13
N ALA A 149 5.88 -32.39 -2.95
CA ALA A 149 5.07 -33.00 -3.98
C ALA A 149 3.97 -32.01 -4.38
N ASP A 150 3.56 -32.06 -5.65
CA ASP A 150 2.48 -31.23 -6.17
C ASP A 150 1.13 -31.96 -6.20
N LYS A 151 0.98 -32.97 -5.37
CA LYS A 151 -0.25 -33.75 -5.19
C LYS A 151 -0.38 -34.21 -3.75
N ASN A 152 -1.60 -34.45 -3.32
CA ASN A 152 -1.88 -35.08 -2.04
C ASN A 152 -1.45 -36.58 -2.09
N ASP A 153 -0.43 -36.92 -1.32
CA ASP A 153 0.10 -38.27 -1.17
C ASP A 153 -0.27 -38.91 0.19
N GLY A 154 -1.15 -38.28 0.94
CA GLY A 154 -1.53 -38.67 2.30
C GLY A 154 -0.60 -38.15 3.39
N GLY A 155 0.41 -37.35 3.05
CA GLY A 155 1.29 -36.68 3.99
C GLY A 155 0.61 -35.51 4.71
N THR A 156 1.33 -34.90 5.63
CA THR A 156 0.88 -33.66 6.28
C THR A 156 1.40 -32.48 5.47
N ALA A 157 0.49 -31.64 5.02
CA ALA A 157 0.82 -30.47 4.25
C ALA A 157 1.43 -29.33 5.10
N CYS A 158 2.37 -28.60 4.52
CA CYS A 158 2.71 -27.24 4.90
C CYS A 158 2.07 -26.29 3.91
N PHE A 159 2.13 -24.97 4.13
CA PHE A 159 1.58 -24.01 3.22
C PHE A 159 0.06 -24.19 3.01
N ALA A 160 -0.66 -24.23 4.11
CA ALA A 160 -2.11 -24.39 4.10
C ALA A 160 -2.90 -23.08 3.98
N PHE A 161 -2.24 -21.94 3.88
CA PHE A 161 -2.83 -20.62 3.68
C PHE A 161 -2.35 -19.98 2.39
N ASP A 162 -3.24 -19.24 1.75
CA ASP A 162 -2.94 -18.41 0.59
C ASP A 162 -3.56 -17.02 0.77
N GLU A 163 -3.28 -16.11 -0.13
CA GLU A 163 -3.80 -14.75 -0.10
C GLU A 163 -4.44 -14.37 -1.42
N ILE A 164 -5.52 -13.60 -1.31
CA ILE A 164 -6.07 -12.87 -2.44
C ILE A 164 -6.13 -11.38 -2.09
N HIS A 165 -6.09 -10.54 -3.10
CA HIS A 165 -6.34 -9.13 -2.93
C HIS A 165 -7.32 -8.60 -3.98
N PHE A 166 -8.18 -7.68 -3.58
CA PHE A 166 -9.27 -7.19 -4.42
C PHE A 166 -9.68 -5.77 -4.02
N LEU A 167 -10.19 -5.04 -4.98
CA LEU A 167 -10.84 -3.76 -4.70
C LEU A 167 -12.28 -3.97 -4.27
N LEU A 168 -12.70 -3.16 -3.33
CA LEU A 168 -14.08 -3.13 -2.88
C LEU A 168 -14.96 -2.35 -3.85
N ASN A 169 -16.12 -2.91 -4.19
CA ASN A 169 -17.16 -2.21 -4.92
C ASN A 169 -17.75 -1.02 -4.14
N LYS A 170 -17.45 -0.94 -2.85
CA LYS A 170 -17.83 0.15 -1.95
C LYS A 170 -16.66 0.47 -1.03
N ALA A 171 -16.16 1.69 -1.08
CA ALA A 171 -15.13 2.14 -0.15
C ALA A 171 -15.63 2.12 1.30
N LEU A 172 -14.74 1.71 2.19
CA LEU A 172 -14.91 1.72 3.64
C LEU A 172 -14.52 3.07 4.23
N ARG A 173 -15.15 3.42 5.34
CA ARG A 173 -14.79 4.55 6.18
C ARG A 173 -14.43 4.08 7.58
N ALA A 174 -13.65 4.85 8.29
CA ALA A 174 -13.41 4.60 9.71
C ALA A 174 -14.76 4.44 10.44
N GLY A 175 -14.90 3.35 11.22
CA GLY A 175 -16.14 2.98 11.90
C GLY A 175 -17.10 2.10 11.09
N ASP A 176 -16.91 1.92 9.79
CA ASP A 176 -17.65 0.89 9.03
C ASP A 176 -17.26 -0.50 9.50
N ARG A 177 -18.16 -1.47 9.32
CA ARG A 177 -17.87 -2.88 9.58
C ARG A 177 -17.67 -3.61 8.26
N ILE A 178 -16.56 -4.34 8.15
CA ILE A 178 -16.31 -5.30 7.08
C ILE A 178 -16.49 -6.72 7.62
N ARG A 179 -17.24 -7.53 6.90
CA ARG A 179 -17.48 -8.93 7.24
C ARG A 179 -17.09 -9.84 6.09
N ILE A 180 -16.36 -10.89 6.42
CA ILE A 180 -16.04 -12.00 5.52
C ILE A 180 -16.91 -13.19 5.95
N GLN A 181 -17.74 -13.69 5.05
CA GLN A 181 -18.77 -14.68 5.36
C GLN A 181 -18.77 -15.84 4.38
N SER A 182 -18.90 -17.06 4.90
CA SER A 182 -19.12 -18.24 4.06
C SER A 182 -20.51 -18.19 3.42
N SER A 183 -20.56 -18.32 2.09
CA SER A 183 -21.82 -18.45 1.34
C SER A 183 -22.32 -19.88 1.22
N GLY A 184 -21.53 -20.86 1.58
CA GLY A 184 -21.85 -22.23 1.97
C GLY A 184 -22.59 -23.11 0.98
N THR A 185 -22.54 -22.83 -0.32
CA THR A 185 -23.23 -23.68 -1.31
C THR A 185 -22.45 -24.97 -1.66
N ASN A 186 -21.14 -25.02 -1.37
CA ASN A 186 -20.26 -26.15 -1.69
C ASN A 186 -19.91 -27.04 -0.49
N GLY A 187 -20.25 -26.61 0.73
CA GLY A 187 -20.00 -27.37 1.97
C GLY A 187 -18.53 -27.43 2.39
N TYR A 188 -17.71 -26.50 1.92
CA TYR A 188 -16.31 -26.43 2.33
C TYR A 188 -16.14 -25.67 3.65
N ASP A 189 -15.21 -26.14 4.46
CA ASP A 189 -14.72 -25.41 5.62
C ASP A 189 -13.72 -24.35 5.14
N TYR A 190 -14.05 -23.09 5.36
CA TYR A 190 -13.13 -21.99 5.09
C TYR A 190 -12.50 -21.49 6.39
N GLY A 191 -11.32 -20.94 6.30
CA GLY A 191 -10.70 -20.22 7.40
C GLY A 191 -10.21 -18.86 6.98
N VAL A 192 -10.24 -17.91 7.91
CA VAL A 192 -9.71 -16.55 7.74
C VAL A 192 -8.68 -16.30 8.82
N ASP A 193 -7.45 -15.99 8.40
CA ASP A 193 -6.36 -15.63 9.30
C ASP A 193 -6.41 -14.14 9.64
N PHE A 194 -6.35 -13.28 8.64
CA PHE A 194 -6.50 -11.83 8.79
C PHE A 194 -7.00 -11.19 7.49
N ILE A 195 -7.40 -9.94 7.63
CA ILE A 195 -7.52 -9.04 6.50
C ILE A 195 -6.55 -7.86 6.65
N GLU A 196 -6.05 -7.37 5.54
CA GLU A 196 -5.37 -6.08 5.46
C GLU A 196 -6.16 -5.15 4.55
N THR A 197 -6.28 -3.90 4.95
CA THR A 197 -7.05 -2.93 4.18
C THR A 197 -6.24 -1.66 3.94
N GLU A 198 -6.40 -1.05 2.78
CA GLU A 198 -5.66 0.15 2.41
C GLU A 198 -6.46 1.09 1.52
N VAL A 199 -6.07 2.36 1.52
CA VAL A 199 -6.55 3.33 0.54
C VAL A 199 -5.73 3.16 -0.73
N VAL A 200 -6.43 2.78 -1.78
CA VAL A 200 -5.86 2.50 -3.10
C VAL A 200 -5.82 3.78 -3.92
N PRO A 201 -4.65 4.30 -4.36
CA PRO A 201 -4.61 5.47 -5.24
C PRO A 201 -5.19 5.17 -6.63
N ASP A 202 -5.43 6.21 -7.38
CA ASP A 202 -5.84 6.09 -8.77
C ASP A 202 -4.72 5.45 -9.63
N GLU A 203 -5.12 4.87 -10.77
CA GLU A 203 -4.19 4.34 -11.76
C GLU A 203 -3.15 5.40 -12.17
N ILE A 204 -1.90 5.01 -12.21
CA ILE A 204 -0.83 5.83 -12.76
C ILE A 204 -1.07 5.98 -14.27
N GLU A 205 -1.21 7.20 -14.73
CA GLU A 205 -1.39 7.48 -16.15
C GLU A 205 -0.08 7.23 -16.95
N CYS A 206 -0.24 6.93 -18.23
CA CYS A 206 0.90 6.75 -19.12
C CYS A 206 1.75 8.03 -19.15
N PRO A 207 3.03 7.98 -18.74
CA PRO A 207 3.90 9.16 -18.79
C PRO A 207 4.03 9.74 -20.19
N ALA A 208 4.09 11.05 -20.28
CA ALA A 208 4.21 11.73 -21.56
C ALA A 208 5.46 11.26 -22.33
N GLY A 209 5.27 10.80 -23.56
CA GLY A 209 6.34 10.29 -24.42
C GLY A 209 6.78 8.84 -24.10
N ALA A 210 6.19 8.17 -23.12
CA ALA A 210 6.48 6.76 -22.86
C ALA A 210 6.04 5.87 -24.03
N VAL A 211 6.73 4.76 -24.21
CA VAL A 211 6.30 3.68 -25.08
C VAL A 211 5.26 2.86 -24.33
N ASN A 212 4.03 2.78 -24.85
CA ASN A 212 2.97 1.97 -24.29
C ASN A 212 2.92 0.60 -24.98
N VAL A 213 2.99 -0.49 -24.20
CA VAL A 213 3.00 -1.87 -24.74
C VAL A 213 1.72 -2.22 -25.51
N THR A 214 0.63 -1.49 -25.33
CA THR A 214 -0.65 -1.72 -26.04
C THR A 214 -0.83 -0.85 -27.28
N ASP A 215 0.15 -0.05 -27.66
CA ASP A 215 0.11 0.75 -28.89
C ASP A 215 -0.18 -0.13 -30.11
N ALA A 216 -0.90 0.43 -31.07
CA ALA A 216 -1.37 -0.32 -32.26
C ALA A 216 -0.24 -1.03 -33.01
N LYS A 217 0.98 -0.46 -33.01
CA LYS A 217 2.15 -1.05 -33.69
C LYS A 217 2.62 -2.38 -33.09
N TYR A 218 2.30 -2.65 -31.78
CA TYR A 218 2.71 -3.88 -31.11
C TYR A 218 1.67 -4.99 -31.18
N ARG A 219 0.41 -4.69 -31.54
CA ARG A 219 -0.67 -5.68 -31.62
C ARG A 219 -0.36 -6.88 -32.52
N LYS A 220 0.40 -6.67 -33.59
CA LYS A 220 0.83 -7.73 -34.51
C LYS A 220 1.74 -8.78 -33.88
N TYR A 221 2.35 -8.47 -32.73
CA TYR A 221 3.23 -9.38 -32.01
C TYR A 221 2.50 -10.17 -30.92
N VAL A 222 1.28 -9.80 -30.59
CA VAL A 222 0.45 -10.56 -29.64
C VAL A 222 -0.07 -11.81 -30.29
N LYS A 223 0.26 -12.99 -29.75
CA LYS A 223 -0.18 -14.28 -30.26
C LYS A 223 -1.22 -14.91 -29.33
N GLY A 224 -2.48 -14.87 -29.74
CA GLY A 224 -3.56 -15.31 -28.86
C GLY A 224 -3.64 -14.42 -27.62
N LYS A 225 -3.20 -14.91 -26.48
CA LYS A 225 -3.15 -14.19 -25.21
C LYS A 225 -1.74 -13.81 -24.80
N ASP A 226 -0.73 -14.29 -25.52
CA ASP A 226 0.68 -14.09 -25.18
C ASP A 226 1.18 -12.73 -25.67
N TYR A 227 1.55 -11.89 -24.74
CA TYR A 227 2.11 -10.55 -24.96
C TYR A 227 3.63 -10.50 -24.95
N LEU A 228 4.33 -11.60 -24.66
CA LEU A 228 5.78 -11.58 -24.46
C LEU A 228 6.52 -10.87 -25.61
N LYS A 229 6.21 -11.24 -26.84
CA LYS A 229 6.87 -10.63 -28.01
C LYS A 229 6.53 -9.14 -28.18
N ALA A 230 5.34 -8.73 -27.81
CA ALA A 230 4.94 -7.31 -27.84
C ALA A 230 5.73 -6.51 -26.77
N PHE A 231 5.94 -7.08 -25.61
CA PHE A 231 6.75 -6.49 -24.55
C PHE A 231 8.22 -6.37 -24.95
N GLU A 232 8.81 -7.42 -25.56
CA GLU A 232 10.18 -7.37 -26.07
C GLU A 232 10.37 -6.25 -27.11
N GLU A 233 9.46 -6.12 -28.07
CA GLU A 233 9.56 -5.09 -29.11
C GLU A 233 9.29 -3.67 -28.57
N ALA A 234 8.37 -3.53 -27.61
CA ALA A 234 8.11 -2.26 -26.95
C ALA A 234 9.32 -1.83 -26.08
N LEU A 235 9.96 -2.77 -25.41
CA LEU A 235 11.17 -2.49 -24.63
C LEU A 235 12.32 -2.01 -25.52
N LYS A 236 12.53 -2.61 -26.69
CA LYS A 236 13.53 -2.15 -27.67
C LYS A 236 13.29 -0.71 -28.10
N ASP A 237 12.04 -0.37 -28.38
CA ASP A 237 11.68 1.01 -28.79
C ASP A 237 11.86 1.99 -27.63
N ALA A 238 11.53 1.61 -26.40
CA ALA A 238 11.77 2.42 -25.22
C ALA A 238 13.26 2.63 -24.97
N ASP A 239 14.06 1.58 -25.07
CA ASP A 239 15.52 1.65 -24.89
C ASP A 239 16.20 2.51 -25.96
N ALA A 240 15.75 2.43 -27.20
CA ALA A 240 16.26 3.26 -28.29
C ALA A 240 15.81 4.73 -28.22
N GLY A 241 14.72 5.05 -27.52
CA GLY A 241 14.07 6.36 -27.55
C GLY A 241 13.81 6.97 -26.18
N SER A 242 12.56 6.88 -25.73
CA SER A 242 12.04 7.61 -24.56
C SER A 242 12.63 7.19 -23.22
N LYS A 243 13.25 6.02 -23.14
CA LYS A 243 13.72 5.38 -21.90
C LYS A 243 12.61 5.07 -20.88
N ILE A 244 11.35 5.11 -21.28
CA ILE A 244 10.20 4.74 -20.46
C ILE A 244 9.32 3.75 -21.21
N LEU A 245 9.13 2.57 -20.63
CA LEU A 245 8.16 1.58 -21.05
C LEU A 245 7.00 1.58 -20.06
N TYR A 246 5.80 1.84 -20.54
CA TYR A 246 4.59 1.85 -19.75
C TYR A 246 3.69 0.65 -20.07
N ILE A 247 3.21 0.00 -19.02
CA ILE A 247 2.30 -1.14 -19.10
C ILE A 247 0.99 -0.69 -18.45
N PRO A 248 -0.11 -0.50 -19.19
CA PRO A 248 -1.37 0.00 -18.63
C PRO A 248 -2.02 -1.01 -17.71
N ALA A 249 -3.10 -0.57 -17.05
CA ALA A 249 -3.96 -1.46 -16.28
C ALA A 249 -4.46 -2.63 -17.14
N GLY A 250 -4.43 -3.82 -16.58
CA GLY A 250 -4.84 -5.06 -17.24
C GLY A 250 -4.01 -6.26 -16.83
N THR A 251 -4.45 -7.44 -17.25
CA THR A 251 -3.68 -8.68 -17.13
C THR A 251 -3.02 -9.02 -18.45
N PHE A 252 -1.73 -9.24 -18.43
CA PHE A 252 -0.89 -9.56 -19.59
C PHE A 252 -0.26 -10.94 -19.38
N GLU A 253 -0.66 -11.91 -20.17
CA GLU A 253 -0.06 -13.25 -20.14
C GLU A 253 1.30 -13.23 -20.86
N LEU A 254 2.29 -13.85 -20.22
CA LEU A 254 3.64 -14.02 -20.73
C LEU A 254 3.98 -15.51 -20.75
N SER A 255 4.25 -16.05 -21.92
CA SER A 255 4.40 -17.52 -22.12
C SER A 255 5.81 -18.04 -21.78
N SER A 256 6.75 -17.19 -21.44
CA SER A 256 8.12 -17.55 -21.11
C SER A 256 8.82 -16.43 -20.34
N ILE A 257 10.09 -16.62 -20.00
CA ILE A 257 10.94 -15.61 -19.36
C ILE A 257 11.00 -14.35 -20.21
N TRP A 258 10.78 -13.19 -19.57
CA TRP A 258 10.97 -11.89 -20.17
C TRP A 258 12.35 -11.34 -19.84
N TYR A 259 13.23 -11.27 -20.84
CA TYR A 259 14.60 -10.78 -20.68
C TYR A 259 14.66 -9.26 -20.85
N ILE A 260 15.23 -8.57 -19.86
CA ILE A 260 15.40 -7.12 -19.86
C ILE A 260 16.81 -6.77 -20.34
N PHE A 261 17.01 -6.73 -21.65
CA PHE A 261 18.29 -6.31 -22.26
C PHE A 261 18.21 -4.82 -22.61
N ALA A 262 18.24 -3.97 -21.63
CA ALA A 262 18.10 -2.53 -21.77
C ALA A 262 18.96 -1.78 -20.76
N SER A 263 19.27 -0.52 -21.03
CA SER A 263 20.04 0.33 -20.13
C SER A 263 19.39 1.69 -19.94
N ASP A 264 19.43 2.20 -18.71
CA ASP A 264 18.81 3.47 -18.31
C ASP A 264 17.28 3.53 -18.54
N VAL A 265 16.59 2.40 -18.58
CA VAL A 265 15.14 2.33 -18.87
C VAL A 265 14.35 2.22 -17.56
N THR A 266 13.24 2.95 -17.51
CA THR A 266 12.17 2.75 -16.52
C THR A 266 11.07 1.90 -17.13
N ILE A 267 10.74 0.78 -16.50
CA ILE A 267 9.59 -0.07 -16.82
C ILE A 267 8.57 0.12 -15.71
N THR A 268 7.45 0.76 -16.01
CA THR A 268 6.43 1.08 -15.02
C THR A 268 5.05 0.61 -15.42
N GLY A 269 4.32 0.05 -14.46
CA GLY A 269 2.90 -0.26 -14.59
C GLY A 269 2.00 0.90 -14.21
N ALA A 270 0.69 0.68 -14.34
CA ALA A 270 -0.34 1.58 -13.84
C ALA A 270 -0.54 1.52 -12.31
N GLY A 271 0.22 0.68 -11.63
CA GLY A 271 0.16 0.42 -10.20
C GLY A 271 0.11 -1.08 -9.91
N MET A 272 0.65 -1.50 -8.75
CA MET A 272 0.73 -2.92 -8.36
C MET A 272 -0.64 -3.60 -8.17
N TRP A 273 -1.72 -2.87 -8.20
CA TRP A 273 -3.08 -3.38 -8.18
C TRP A 273 -3.79 -3.22 -9.53
N TYR A 274 -3.18 -2.62 -10.51
CA TYR A 274 -3.80 -2.35 -11.82
C TYR A 274 -3.14 -3.11 -12.95
N THR A 275 -1.83 -3.30 -12.90
CA THR A 275 -1.07 -3.98 -13.95
C THR A 275 -0.61 -5.34 -13.47
N ASN A 276 -1.20 -6.39 -14.02
CA ASN A 276 -0.88 -7.77 -13.72
C ASN A 276 -0.08 -8.41 -14.87
N LEU A 277 1.14 -8.84 -14.59
CA LEU A 277 1.93 -9.70 -15.47
C LEU A 277 1.81 -11.14 -15.01
N LYS A 278 1.15 -11.98 -15.81
CA LYS A 278 0.97 -13.39 -15.47
C LYS A 278 1.81 -14.29 -16.36
N PHE A 279 2.70 -15.03 -15.72
CA PHE A 279 3.52 -16.03 -16.41
C PHE A 279 2.77 -17.35 -16.48
N THR A 280 2.59 -17.87 -17.71
CA THR A 280 1.66 -18.97 -17.98
C THR A 280 2.31 -20.22 -18.58
N ASN A 281 3.63 -20.27 -18.66
CA ASN A 281 4.30 -21.46 -19.16
C ASN A 281 4.06 -22.66 -18.22
N PRO A 282 3.51 -23.78 -18.69
CA PRO A 282 3.32 -24.95 -17.85
C PRO A 282 4.64 -25.67 -17.49
N ASN A 283 5.73 -25.32 -18.16
CA ASN A 283 7.04 -25.88 -17.86
C ASN A 283 7.64 -25.16 -16.63
N PRO A 284 8.15 -25.87 -15.62
CA PRO A 284 8.83 -25.27 -14.47
C PRO A 284 10.04 -24.40 -14.79
N PHE A 285 10.51 -24.39 -16.04
CA PHE A 285 11.63 -23.56 -16.52
C PHE A 285 11.19 -22.31 -17.29
N GLY A 286 9.98 -21.84 -17.13
CA GLY A 286 9.44 -20.95 -18.15
C GLY A 286 8.94 -19.60 -17.72
N GLY A 287 9.21 -19.07 -16.54
CA GLY A 287 8.59 -17.82 -16.12
C GLY A 287 9.49 -16.81 -15.44
N GLY A 288 9.01 -15.58 -15.33
CA GLY A 288 9.65 -14.48 -14.63
C GLY A 288 10.41 -13.48 -15.50
N ILE A 289 11.04 -12.53 -14.85
CA ILE A 289 11.82 -11.44 -15.47
C ILE A 289 13.30 -11.71 -15.19
N SER A 290 14.09 -11.82 -16.27
CA SER A 290 15.54 -11.98 -16.17
C SER A 290 16.24 -10.65 -16.47
N GLY A 291 17.14 -10.25 -15.59
CA GLY A 291 18.02 -9.10 -15.81
C GLY A 291 19.15 -9.39 -16.81
N GLY A 292 19.26 -10.64 -17.25
CA GLY A 292 20.17 -11.07 -18.31
C GLY A 292 21.32 -11.90 -17.81
N ASN A 293 21.98 -12.52 -18.77
CA ASN A 293 23.14 -13.40 -18.69
C ASN A 293 23.06 -14.52 -17.65
N GLY A 294 21.88 -15.08 -17.49
CA GLY A 294 21.73 -16.27 -16.68
C GLY A 294 22.05 -17.54 -17.46
N SER A 295 21.89 -18.65 -16.78
CA SER A 295 22.02 -20.01 -17.30
C SER A 295 21.05 -20.37 -18.43
N HIS A 296 20.28 -19.42 -18.96
CA HIS A 296 19.17 -19.66 -19.87
C HIS A 296 19.49 -19.39 -21.36
N GLY A 297 20.79 -19.26 -21.68
CA GLY A 297 21.25 -19.27 -23.08
C GLY A 297 21.01 -18.01 -23.90
N ARG A 298 20.83 -16.85 -23.24
CA ARG A 298 20.77 -15.56 -23.92
C ARG A 298 21.85 -14.62 -23.38
N ASP A 299 22.69 -14.10 -24.28
CA ASP A 299 23.72 -13.12 -23.94
C ASP A 299 23.13 -11.71 -23.87
N GLY A 300 23.45 -10.99 -22.82
CA GLY A 300 23.06 -9.61 -22.61
C GLY A 300 22.66 -9.34 -21.16
N TYR A 301 22.73 -8.07 -20.75
CA TYR A 301 22.40 -7.62 -19.40
C TYR A 301 21.52 -6.38 -19.43
N CYS A 302 20.77 -6.19 -18.36
CA CYS A 302 20.28 -4.88 -18.03
C CYS A 302 21.29 -4.11 -17.18
N SER A 303 21.24 -2.78 -17.25
CA SER A 303 22.06 -1.88 -16.44
C SER A 303 21.27 -0.62 -16.09
N ASN A 304 21.32 -0.19 -14.85
CA ASN A 304 20.64 1.01 -14.39
C ASN A 304 19.16 1.06 -14.79
N VAL A 305 18.46 -0.05 -14.64
CA VAL A 305 17.01 -0.15 -14.93
C VAL A 305 16.18 0.08 -13.66
N GLU A 306 14.99 0.62 -13.87
CA GLU A 306 13.98 0.76 -12.83
C GLU A 306 12.74 -0.04 -13.25
N ILE A 307 12.28 -0.93 -12.37
CA ILE A 307 11.08 -1.74 -12.61
C ILE A 307 10.12 -1.50 -11.45
N CYS A 308 8.91 -1.01 -11.74
CA CYS A 308 8.02 -0.58 -10.67
C CYS A 308 6.53 -0.64 -11.02
N ASN A 309 5.71 -0.54 -9.97
CA ASN A 309 4.26 -0.38 -10.08
C ASN A 309 3.57 -1.55 -10.80
N LEU A 310 3.98 -2.78 -10.47
CA LEU A 310 3.52 -4.00 -11.13
C LEU A 310 3.06 -5.03 -10.10
N TYR A 311 2.05 -5.79 -10.46
CA TYR A 311 1.75 -7.08 -9.85
C TYR A 311 2.23 -8.19 -10.79
N LEU A 312 2.93 -9.18 -10.26
CA LEU A 312 3.42 -10.33 -10.99
C LEU A 312 2.96 -11.62 -10.32
N ASN A 313 2.50 -12.56 -11.10
CA ASN A 313 2.16 -13.89 -10.60
C ASN A 313 2.41 -14.96 -11.67
N SER A 314 2.34 -16.22 -11.25
CA SER A 314 2.52 -17.32 -12.16
C SER A 314 1.43 -18.40 -12.00
N ASN A 315 1.42 -19.34 -12.91
CA ASN A 315 0.60 -20.55 -12.80
C ASN A 315 1.36 -21.72 -12.17
N LEU A 316 2.50 -21.50 -11.55
CA LEU A 316 3.23 -22.52 -10.84
C LEU A 316 2.44 -22.99 -9.63
N ARG A 317 2.20 -24.28 -9.52
CA ARG A 317 1.46 -24.88 -8.42
C ARG A 317 2.35 -25.23 -7.24
N SER A 318 3.49 -25.84 -7.52
CA SER A 318 4.40 -26.28 -6.46
C SER A 318 5.85 -26.37 -6.96
N ARG A 319 6.78 -26.40 -6.02
CA ARG A 319 8.18 -26.69 -6.27
C ARG A 319 8.38 -28.20 -6.45
N HIS A 320 7.86 -28.77 -7.51
CA HIS A 320 7.96 -30.21 -7.79
C HIS A 320 9.24 -30.62 -8.50
N ASN A 321 10.05 -29.66 -8.93
CA ASN A 321 11.33 -29.91 -9.57
C ASN A 321 12.38 -28.98 -8.95
N GLN A 322 13.41 -29.54 -8.33
CA GLN A 322 14.49 -28.77 -7.71
C GLN A 322 15.27 -27.88 -8.69
N GLN A 323 15.12 -28.09 -9.99
CA GLN A 323 15.72 -27.27 -11.04
C GLN A 323 14.73 -26.25 -11.60
N ALA A 324 13.59 -26.05 -10.98
CA ALA A 324 12.61 -25.07 -11.44
C ALA A 324 13.22 -23.67 -11.46
N VAL A 325 13.10 -23.00 -12.60
CA VAL A 325 13.46 -21.59 -12.81
C VAL A 325 12.21 -20.75 -13.06
N TYR A 326 11.22 -20.93 -12.22
CA TYR A 326 10.01 -20.13 -12.23
C TYR A 326 10.12 -19.02 -11.18
N LYS A 327 11.16 -18.21 -11.33
CA LYS A 327 11.48 -17.12 -10.39
C LYS A 327 10.86 -15.83 -10.89
N CYS A 328 10.35 -14.99 -9.99
CA CYS A 328 9.76 -13.73 -10.40
C CYS A 328 10.82 -12.80 -11.01
N PHE A 329 11.92 -12.59 -10.30
CA PHE A 329 13.09 -11.88 -10.80
C PHE A 329 14.32 -12.77 -10.69
N MET A 330 15.12 -12.84 -11.74
CA MET A 330 16.28 -13.73 -11.77
C MET A 330 17.48 -13.12 -12.50
N ASP A 331 18.63 -13.74 -12.26
CA ASP A 331 19.90 -13.42 -12.90
C ASP A 331 20.49 -12.09 -12.42
N VAL A 332 21.03 -11.25 -13.30
CA VAL A 332 21.86 -10.11 -12.95
C VAL A 332 21.16 -8.78 -13.28
N PHE A 333 21.00 -7.94 -12.29
CA PHE A 333 20.55 -6.54 -12.45
C PHE A 333 21.72 -5.62 -12.10
N LYS A 334 22.38 -5.05 -13.13
CA LYS A 334 23.66 -4.32 -12.99
C LYS A 334 23.50 -2.85 -12.66
N ASP A 335 24.58 -2.30 -12.11
CA ASP A 335 24.93 -0.88 -12.04
C ASP A 335 23.85 0.04 -11.47
N GLY A 336 23.39 -0.29 -10.26
CA GLY A 336 22.45 0.56 -9.55
C GLY A 336 21.03 0.49 -10.10
N SER A 337 20.62 -0.65 -10.60
CA SER A 337 19.22 -0.95 -10.90
C SER A 337 18.36 -0.95 -9.64
N VAL A 338 17.07 -0.66 -9.78
CA VAL A 338 16.11 -0.64 -8.69
C VAL A 338 14.80 -1.31 -9.09
N ILE A 339 14.26 -2.11 -8.19
CA ILE A 339 12.92 -2.72 -8.32
C ILE A 339 12.12 -2.26 -7.11
N HIS A 340 10.99 -1.58 -7.36
CA HIS A 340 10.22 -1.02 -6.26
C HIS A 340 8.72 -0.99 -6.51
N HIS A 341 7.92 -0.95 -5.42
CA HIS A 341 6.47 -0.95 -5.52
C HIS A 341 5.96 -2.09 -6.42
N VAL A 342 6.55 -3.27 -6.24
CA VAL A 342 6.16 -4.50 -6.91
C VAL A 342 5.48 -5.42 -5.91
N TRP A 343 4.39 -6.01 -6.32
CA TRP A 343 3.74 -7.12 -5.63
C TRP A 343 3.95 -8.38 -6.44
N GLU A 344 4.51 -9.42 -5.85
CA GLU A 344 4.67 -10.69 -6.53
C GLU A 344 4.21 -11.84 -5.66
N ASP A 345 3.66 -12.87 -6.27
CA ASP A 345 3.28 -14.11 -5.61
C ASP A 345 3.23 -15.33 -6.56
N HIS A 346 3.18 -16.53 -5.96
CA HIS A 346 3.03 -17.80 -6.64
C HIS A 346 4.16 -18.13 -7.64
N PHE A 347 5.39 -17.71 -7.32
CA PHE A 347 6.59 -18.17 -8.02
C PHE A 347 7.30 -19.28 -7.24
N GLU A 348 8.30 -19.90 -7.84
CA GLU A 348 9.19 -20.78 -7.09
C GLU A 348 10.03 -19.95 -6.10
N CYS A 349 10.58 -18.82 -6.55
CA CYS A 349 11.29 -17.85 -5.74
C CYS A 349 10.93 -16.44 -6.21
N GLY A 350 10.77 -15.49 -5.28
CA GLY A 350 10.49 -14.09 -5.62
C GLY A 350 11.67 -13.45 -6.35
N PHE A 351 12.83 -13.41 -5.71
CA PHE A 351 14.05 -12.82 -6.27
C PHE A 351 15.22 -13.78 -6.10
N TRP A 352 15.71 -14.34 -7.20
CA TRP A 352 16.92 -15.15 -7.23
C TRP A 352 18.00 -14.41 -8.02
N ILE A 353 18.81 -13.63 -7.32
CA ILE A 353 19.73 -12.68 -7.93
C ILE A 353 21.16 -13.20 -7.87
N GLY A 354 21.70 -13.57 -9.02
CA GLY A 354 23.05 -14.09 -9.11
C GLY A 354 23.51 -14.35 -10.54
N ASP A 355 24.81 -14.33 -10.76
CA ASP A 355 25.40 -14.64 -12.07
C ASP A 355 25.62 -16.14 -12.24
N TYR A 356 24.77 -16.78 -12.99
CA TYR A 356 24.87 -18.22 -13.28
C TYR A 356 25.58 -18.55 -14.59
N ASN A 357 26.25 -17.58 -15.20
CA ASN A 357 26.99 -17.78 -16.46
C ASN A 357 28.51 -17.89 -16.28
N GLY A 358 29.01 -17.74 -15.07
CA GLY A 358 30.45 -17.83 -14.77
C GLY A 358 31.28 -16.68 -15.36
N ALA A 359 30.65 -15.58 -15.77
CA ALA A 359 31.32 -14.46 -16.40
C ALA A 359 31.81 -13.39 -15.41
N MET A 360 31.63 -13.61 -14.12
CA MET A 360 31.94 -12.66 -13.03
C MET A 360 31.21 -11.31 -13.14
N ASP A 361 30.15 -11.27 -13.89
CA ASP A 361 29.25 -10.13 -14.01
C ASP A 361 28.12 -10.29 -12.99
N TYR A 362 28.20 -9.65 -11.87
CA TYR A 362 27.24 -9.78 -10.77
C TYR A 362 26.43 -8.51 -10.56
N SER A 363 25.30 -8.64 -9.88
CA SER A 363 24.51 -7.48 -9.46
C SER A 363 25.27 -6.67 -8.43
N ASN A 364 25.50 -5.40 -8.72
CA ASN A 364 26.22 -4.49 -7.85
C ASN A 364 25.38 -3.24 -7.59
N GLY A 365 24.95 -3.04 -6.32
CA GLY A 365 24.15 -1.90 -5.93
C GLY A 365 22.66 -1.99 -6.29
N LEU A 366 22.14 -3.18 -6.60
CA LEU A 366 20.70 -3.39 -6.78
C LEU A 366 19.93 -3.01 -5.52
N LYS A 367 18.81 -2.31 -5.68
CA LYS A 367 17.87 -2.06 -4.58
C LYS A 367 16.50 -2.67 -4.87
N ILE A 368 15.95 -3.38 -3.89
CA ILE A 368 14.58 -3.89 -3.86
C ILE A 368 13.88 -3.14 -2.74
N VAL A 369 12.88 -2.33 -3.09
CA VAL A 369 12.32 -1.32 -2.18
C VAL A 369 10.80 -1.32 -2.23
N ASP A 370 10.15 -1.20 -1.06
CA ASP A 370 8.69 -1.07 -0.96
C ASP A 370 7.92 -2.18 -1.72
N CYS A 371 8.46 -3.40 -1.73
CA CYS A 371 7.86 -4.54 -2.42
C CYS A 371 7.06 -5.43 -1.47
N ARG A 372 6.08 -6.14 -2.03
CA ARG A 372 5.34 -7.24 -1.39
C ARG A 372 5.78 -8.54 -2.03
N ILE A 373 6.50 -9.36 -1.27
CA ILE A 373 7.16 -10.59 -1.74
C ILE A 373 6.51 -11.76 -1.00
N ARG A 374 5.60 -12.47 -1.65
CA ARG A 374 4.66 -13.32 -0.93
C ARG A 374 4.35 -14.63 -1.62
N ASN A 375 3.90 -15.62 -0.83
CA ASN A 375 3.30 -16.87 -1.29
C ASN A 375 4.16 -17.65 -2.29
N ASN A 376 5.49 -17.56 -2.18
CA ASN A 376 6.40 -18.33 -3.03
C ASN A 376 6.66 -19.72 -2.45
N PHE A 377 7.05 -20.66 -3.33
CA PHE A 377 7.31 -22.05 -2.93
C PHE A 377 8.74 -22.29 -2.45
N ALA A 378 9.62 -21.28 -2.58
CA ALA A 378 10.97 -21.24 -2.03
C ALA A 378 11.24 -19.84 -1.44
N ASP A 379 12.46 -19.29 -1.63
CA ASP A 379 12.89 -18.04 -1.04
C ASP A 379 12.02 -16.85 -1.47
N GLY A 380 11.85 -15.88 -0.56
CA GLY A 380 11.39 -14.55 -0.94
C GLY A 380 12.46 -13.82 -1.75
N VAL A 381 13.64 -13.64 -1.17
CA VAL A 381 14.81 -13.06 -1.85
C VAL A 381 16.04 -13.92 -1.54
N ASN A 382 16.81 -14.27 -2.56
CA ASN A 382 18.12 -14.89 -2.42
C ASN A 382 19.16 -14.10 -3.22
N PHE A 383 20.10 -13.50 -2.55
CA PHE A 383 21.30 -12.94 -3.16
C PHE A 383 22.38 -14.02 -3.23
N CYS A 384 22.89 -14.26 -4.41
CA CYS A 384 23.90 -15.31 -4.62
C CYS A 384 24.85 -14.94 -5.76
N GLN A 385 25.83 -15.81 -6.02
CA GLN A 385 26.80 -15.71 -7.12
C GLN A 385 27.39 -14.29 -7.27
N GLY A 386 27.96 -13.75 -6.18
CA GLY A 386 28.70 -12.49 -6.19
C GLY A 386 27.87 -11.22 -6.00
N THR A 387 26.55 -11.30 -5.89
CA THR A 387 25.70 -10.14 -5.65
C THR A 387 26.20 -9.31 -4.45
N SER A 388 26.53 -8.06 -4.69
CA SER A 388 27.18 -7.20 -3.70
C SER A 388 26.59 -5.78 -3.66
N ASN A 389 26.76 -5.10 -2.50
CA ASN A 389 26.22 -3.76 -2.25
C ASN A 389 24.71 -3.66 -2.53
N ALA A 390 24.03 -4.78 -2.58
CA ALA A 390 22.60 -4.87 -2.85
C ALA A 390 21.78 -4.65 -1.56
N THR A 391 20.56 -4.17 -1.71
CA THR A 391 19.71 -3.81 -0.57
C THR A 391 18.29 -4.30 -0.76
N VAL A 392 17.71 -4.91 0.29
CA VAL A 392 16.27 -5.10 0.44
C VAL A 392 15.80 -4.15 1.55
N TYR A 393 14.94 -3.21 1.20
CA TYR A 393 14.51 -2.17 2.11
C TYR A 393 13.00 -1.99 2.10
N ASN A 394 12.39 -1.90 3.29
CA ASN A 394 10.97 -1.60 3.48
C ASN A 394 10.03 -2.56 2.74
N CYS A 395 10.38 -3.84 2.69
CA CYS A 395 9.59 -4.86 2.01
C CYS A 395 8.76 -5.69 3.00
N SER A 396 7.55 -6.08 2.58
CA SER A 396 6.74 -7.09 3.26
C SER A 396 6.99 -8.46 2.62
N VAL A 397 7.61 -9.35 3.39
CA VAL A 397 8.06 -10.66 2.93
C VAL A 397 7.33 -11.72 3.77
N ARG A 398 6.46 -12.52 3.17
CA ARG A 398 5.73 -13.51 3.96
C ARG A 398 5.23 -14.71 3.17
N ASN A 399 4.92 -15.76 3.92
CA ASN A 399 4.33 -16.99 3.39
C ASN A 399 5.17 -17.62 2.28
N ASN A 400 6.51 -17.52 2.38
CA ASN A 400 7.45 -18.14 1.46
C ASN A 400 7.91 -19.50 2.00
N GLY A 401 8.28 -20.40 1.11
CA GLY A 401 8.53 -21.80 1.42
C GLY A 401 9.99 -22.18 1.64
N ASP A 402 10.90 -21.25 1.54
CA ASP A 402 12.30 -21.37 1.95
C ASP A 402 12.64 -20.07 2.73
N ASP A 403 13.87 -19.60 2.72
CA ASP A 403 14.24 -18.43 3.49
C ASP A 403 13.46 -17.17 3.04
N GLY A 404 13.00 -16.35 3.98
CA GLY A 404 12.35 -15.10 3.64
C GLY A 404 13.31 -14.16 2.91
N LEU A 405 14.49 -13.91 3.48
CA LEU A 405 15.59 -13.15 2.88
C LEU A 405 16.89 -13.92 3.08
N ALA A 406 17.55 -14.31 2.01
CA ALA A 406 18.81 -15.05 2.04
C ALA A 406 19.99 -14.33 1.38
N MET A 407 21.18 -14.58 1.87
CA MET A 407 22.47 -14.28 1.24
C MET A 407 23.28 -15.55 1.18
N TRP A 408 23.56 -16.02 -0.01
CA TRP A 408 24.27 -17.27 -0.24
C TRP A 408 25.55 -17.02 -1.05
N ASN A 409 26.68 -16.96 -0.35
CA ASN A 409 27.99 -16.72 -0.94
C ASN A 409 28.44 -17.97 -1.77
N ASP A 410 27.69 -18.30 -2.79
CA ASP A 410 27.93 -19.42 -3.69
C ASP A 410 28.87 -19.04 -4.84
N HIS A 411 29.93 -19.82 -5.04
CA HIS A 411 30.88 -19.65 -6.15
C HIS A 411 30.86 -20.81 -7.12
N THR A 412 29.81 -21.61 -7.13
CA THR A 412 29.75 -22.80 -7.98
C THR A 412 29.89 -22.46 -9.46
N MET A 413 29.54 -21.25 -9.87
CA MET A 413 29.71 -20.75 -11.24
C MET A 413 30.93 -19.84 -11.41
N GLY A 414 31.84 -19.79 -10.43
CA GLY A 414 33.08 -18.99 -10.50
C GLY A 414 32.93 -17.52 -10.11
N ALA A 415 31.84 -17.16 -9.46
CA ALA A 415 31.58 -15.80 -9.01
C ALA A 415 32.57 -15.31 -7.93
N VAL A 416 32.55 -14.01 -7.66
CA VAL A 416 33.32 -13.38 -6.57
C VAL A 416 32.58 -13.50 -5.25
N ASP A 417 33.26 -13.20 -4.12
CA ASP A 417 32.62 -13.10 -2.80
C ASP A 417 31.55 -12.01 -2.73
N GLU A 418 30.44 -12.35 -2.12
CA GLU A 418 29.38 -11.42 -1.79
C GLU A 418 29.79 -10.46 -0.67
N LYS A 419 29.53 -9.18 -0.84
CA LYS A 419 29.94 -8.15 0.10
C LYS A 419 28.91 -7.04 0.29
N ASN A 420 28.86 -6.55 1.54
CA ASN A 420 28.14 -5.32 1.90
C ASN A 420 26.65 -5.29 1.54
N ASN A 421 25.99 -6.43 1.44
CA ASN A 421 24.55 -6.49 1.21
C ASN A 421 23.80 -6.04 2.46
N ILE A 422 22.62 -5.47 2.27
CA ILE A 422 21.81 -4.85 3.33
C ILE A 422 20.40 -5.41 3.30
N PHE A 423 19.91 -5.91 4.47
CA PHE A 423 18.50 -6.14 4.72
C PHE A 423 18.03 -5.19 5.82
N ALA A 424 17.19 -4.23 5.49
CA ALA A 424 16.84 -3.15 6.40
C ALA A 424 15.36 -2.80 6.41
N TYR A 425 14.79 -2.64 7.59
CA TYR A 425 13.41 -2.21 7.80
C TYR A 425 12.37 -3.09 7.09
N ASN A 426 12.63 -4.39 6.97
CA ASN A 426 11.69 -5.34 6.37
C ASN A 426 10.82 -5.98 7.44
N THR A 427 9.58 -6.33 7.09
CA THR A 427 8.72 -7.22 7.86
C THR A 427 8.72 -8.59 7.21
N ILE A 428 9.23 -9.58 7.93
CA ILE A 428 9.35 -10.97 7.47
C ILE A 428 8.50 -11.84 8.40
N GLU A 429 7.53 -12.56 7.84
CA GLU A 429 6.58 -13.32 8.64
C GLU A 429 6.06 -14.57 7.94
N LEU A 430 5.56 -15.52 8.74
CA LEU A 430 4.83 -16.69 8.22
C LEU A 430 5.62 -17.52 7.21
N ILE A 431 6.94 -17.57 7.36
CA ILE A 431 7.78 -18.46 6.56
C ILE A 431 7.49 -19.89 6.97
N TRP A 432 7.14 -20.76 6.01
CA TRP A 432 6.53 -22.04 6.34
C TRP A 432 7.46 -23.26 6.26
N ARG A 433 8.73 -23.08 5.85
CA ARG A 433 9.69 -24.20 5.78
C ARG A 433 11.10 -23.87 6.26
N ALA A 434 11.62 -22.67 6.06
CA ALA A 434 12.99 -22.29 6.41
C ALA A 434 13.03 -20.96 7.20
N GLY A 435 14.17 -20.29 7.25
CA GLY A 435 14.40 -19.13 8.11
C GLY A 435 13.76 -17.84 7.64
N GLY A 436 13.54 -16.90 8.56
CA GLY A 436 13.12 -15.54 8.20
C GLY A 436 14.23 -14.79 7.47
N ILE A 437 15.42 -14.77 8.06
CA ILE A 437 16.67 -14.27 7.43
C ILE A 437 17.74 -15.34 7.55
N ALA A 438 18.40 -15.68 6.43
CA ALA A 438 19.45 -16.66 6.40
C ALA A 438 20.72 -16.16 5.70
N LEU A 439 21.88 -16.42 6.30
CA LEU A 439 23.17 -16.09 5.72
C LEU A 439 24.05 -17.34 5.64
N TYR A 440 24.59 -17.58 4.45
CA TYR A 440 25.46 -18.71 4.14
C TYR A 440 26.82 -18.23 3.62
N GLY A 441 27.46 -17.31 4.36
CA GLY A 441 28.78 -16.77 4.03
C GLY A 441 28.78 -15.27 3.73
N GLY A 442 29.84 -14.81 3.04
CA GLY A 442 30.03 -13.43 2.62
C GLY A 442 30.75 -12.54 3.65
N ASP A 443 30.74 -11.24 3.44
CA ASP A 443 31.57 -10.28 4.18
C ASP A 443 30.89 -8.90 4.31
N GLY A 444 30.92 -8.30 5.50
CA GLY A 444 30.46 -6.94 5.73
C GLY A 444 28.96 -6.69 5.58
N HIS A 445 28.14 -7.72 5.58
CA HIS A 445 26.69 -7.59 5.47
C HIS A 445 26.10 -6.85 6.67
N LYS A 446 24.99 -6.12 6.45
CA LYS A 446 24.29 -5.35 7.48
C LYS A 446 22.81 -5.67 7.49
N ILE A 447 22.33 -6.16 8.61
CA ILE A 447 20.94 -6.59 8.79
C ILE A 447 20.37 -5.79 9.96
N TYR A 448 19.47 -4.84 9.67
CA TYR A 448 19.04 -3.96 10.75
C TYR A 448 17.58 -3.50 10.65
N ASN A 449 17.01 -3.25 11.82
CA ASN A 449 15.65 -2.74 11.99
C ASN A 449 14.59 -3.61 11.29
N ASN A 450 14.81 -4.92 11.17
CA ASN A 450 13.82 -5.84 10.63
C ASN A 450 12.92 -6.37 11.75
N TYR A 451 11.67 -6.60 11.43
CA TYR A 451 10.68 -7.27 12.25
C TYR A 451 10.42 -8.66 11.68
N LEU A 452 10.62 -9.70 12.49
CA LEU A 452 10.44 -11.09 12.10
C LEU A 452 9.40 -11.72 13.00
N ALA A 453 8.38 -12.41 12.44
CA ALA A 453 7.32 -13.00 13.24
C ALA A 453 6.78 -14.31 12.68
N ASP A 454 6.30 -15.17 13.58
CA ASP A 454 5.50 -16.36 13.25
C ASP A 454 6.20 -17.32 12.27
N MET A 455 7.46 -17.67 12.54
CA MET A 455 8.19 -18.67 11.75
C MET A 455 7.65 -20.07 12.07
N PHE A 456 7.05 -20.72 11.07
CA PHE A 456 6.34 -21.98 11.31
C PHE A 456 7.27 -23.17 11.57
N MET A 457 8.33 -23.39 10.80
CA MET A 457 9.21 -24.55 10.92
C MET A 457 10.70 -24.23 11.06
N ALA A 458 11.08 -22.98 11.34
CA ALA A 458 12.49 -22.65 11.39
C ALA A 458 12.83 -21.46 12.28
N SER A 459 14.02 -20.91 12.09
CA SER A 459 14.57 -19.78 12.81
C SER A 459 14.01 -18.44 12.32
N GLY A 460 14.01 -17.43 13.17
CA GLY A 460 13.93 -16.06 12.71
C GLY A 460 15.21 -15.65 11.97
N ILE A 461 16.38 -15.94 12.54
CA ILE A 461 17.68 -15.68 11.91
C ILE A 461 18.49 -16.98 11.93
N HIS A 462 18.95 -17.42 10.75
CA HIS A 462 19.74 -18.63 10.57
C HIS A 462 21.11 -18.31 9.94
N LEU A 463 22.20 -18.72 10.59
CA LEU A 463 23.55 -18.55 10.07
C LEU A 463 24.24 -19.90 9.99
N ASN A 464 24.75 -20.25 8.80
CA ASN A 464 25.38 -21.54 8.56
C ASN A 464 26.37 -21.47 7.39
N ASP A 465 27.13 -22.55 7.19
CA ASP A 465 28.01 -22.73 6.05
C ASP A 465 27.89 -24.15 5.45
N VAL A 466 26.69 -24.71 5.42
CA VAL A 466 26.46 -26.09 4.98
C VAL A 466 26.80 -26.36 3.53
N PHE A 467 26.72 -25.35 2.67
CA PHE A 467 26.95 -25.49 1.25
C PHE A 467 28.47 -25.59 0.93
N SER A 468 28.84 -26.34 -0.10
CA SER A 468 30.19 -26.36 -0.61
C SER A 468 30.54 -25.05 -1.30
N GLY A 469 31.66 -24.48 -1.01
CA GLY A 469 32.13 -23.22 -1.60
C GLY A 469 32.65 -22.23 -0.59
N PRO A 470 32.86 -20.99 -0.98
CA PRO A 470 33.33 -19.95 -0.11
C PRO A 470 32.41 -19.70 1.07
N LYS A 471 33.05 -19.35 2.15
CA LYS A 471 32.47 -19.24 3.48
C LYS A 471 32.41 -17.77 3.92
N TYR A 472 32.30 -17.58 5.21
CA TYR A 472 32.51 -16.29 5.85
C TYR A 472 33.98 -15.85 5.73
N THR A 473 34.24 -14.71 5.10
CA THR A 473 35.59 -14.31 4.72
C THR A 473 36.37 -13.61 5.82
N ASN A 474 35.75 -13.06 6.83
CA ASN A 474 36.41 -12.48 8.00
C ASN A 474 37.10 -11.11 7.82
N THR A 475 37.01 -10.47 6.66
CA THR A 475 37.70 -9.20 6.44
C THR A 475 36.91 -8.03 7.05
N GLN A 476 35.60 -8.10 7.01
CA GLN A 476 34.70 -7.16 7.63
C GLN A 476 33.70 -7.88 8.54
N LYS A 477 33.19 -7.17 9.53
CA LYS A 477 32.20 -7.71 10.45
C LYS A 477 30.81 -7.70 9.81
N ILE A 478 30.09 -8.82 9.95
CA ILE A 478 28.64 -8.88 9.66
C ILE A 478 27.90 -8.38 10.89
N SER A 479 26.95 -7.47 10.70
CA SER A 479 26.21 -6.88 11.82
C SER A 479 24.70 -7.08 11.69
N PHE A 480 24.10 -7.39 12.85
CA PHE A 480 22.66 -7.44 13.06
C PHE A 480 22.30 -6.40 14.12
N ASP A 481 21.63 -5.32 13.72
CA ASP A 481 21.36 -4.18 14.60
C ASP A 481 19.85 -3.94 14.75
N ASN A 482 19.35 -3.82 15.98
CA ASN A 482 17.96 -3.45 16.29
C ASN A 482 16.87 -4.36 15.66
N ASN A 483 17.16 -5.63 15.42
CA ASN A 483 16.15 -6.55 14.91
C ASN A 483 15.23 -7.06 16.03
N ILE A 484 13.97 -7.25 15.71
CA ILE A 484 12.96 -7.79 16.61
C ILE A 484 12.45 -9.13 16.06
N LEU A 485 12.47 -10.16 16.90
CA LEU A 485 11.99 -11.50 16.58
C LEU A 485 10.82 -11.85 17.51
N VAL A 486 9.72 -12.28 16.94
CA VAL A 486 8.48 -12.63 17.68
C VAL A 486 8.02 -14.01 17.25
N ARG A 487 7.87 -14.93 18.21
CA ARG A 487 7.44 -16.31 17.94
C ARG A 487 8.26 -17.00 16.83
N CYS A 488 9.58 -16.87 16.93
CA CYS A 488 10.54 -17.50 16.01
C CYS A 488 11.28 -18.64 16.71
N GLY A 489 11.70 -19.64 15.95
CA GLY A 489 12.45 -20.82 16.43
C GLY A 489 11.55 -22.00 16.76
N THR A 490 11.76 -23.13 16.10
CA THR A 490 10.97 -24.34 16.25
C THR A 490 11.66 -25.58 15.65
N ASN A 491 10.94 -26.72 15.65
CA ASN A 491 11.40 -27.90 14.92
C ASN A 491 11.14 -27.72 13.41
N ASP A 492 12.16 -27.98 12.61
CA ASP A 492 12.03 -28.04 11.17
C ASP A 492 11.83 -29.49 10.72
N ASP A 493 10.62 -29.81 10.33
CA ASP A 493 10.27 -31.18 9.87
C ASP A 493 10.77 -31.48 8.45
N SER A 494 11.15 -30.46 7.69
CA SER A 494 11.70 -30.63 6.33
C SER A 494 13.17 -31.04 6.36
N TRP A 495 13.95 -30.38 7.20
CA TRP A 495 15.39 -30.61 7.33
C TRP A 495 15.76 -31.46 8.53
N HIS A 496 14.79 -31.89 9.31
CA HIS A 496 14.94 -32.68 10.54
C HIS A 496 15.89 -32.05 11.56
N GLU A 497 15.66 -30.78 11.85
CA GLU A 497 16.43 -30.00 12.81
C GLU A 497 15.57 -29.33 13.86
N ASP A 498 16.16 -29.12 15.05
CA ASP A 498 15.60 -28.27 16.10
C ASP A 498 16.35 -26.92 16.04
N LEU A 499 15.64 -25.82 15.83
CA LEU A 499 16.21 -24.50 15.55
C LEU A 499 15.78 -23.47 16.58
N ALA A 500 16.71 -22.59 16.96
CA ALA A 500 16.40 -21.44 17.84
C ALA A 500 15.86 -20.25 17.04
N ALA A 501 15.35 -19.24 17.75
CA ALA A 501 14.97 -17.97 17.11
C ALA A 501 16.17 -17.34 16.39
N ILE A 502 17.35 -17.39 17.01
CA ILE A 502 18.64 -17.12 16.36
C ILE A 502 19.47 -18.40 16.42
N ASP A 503 19.75 -19.00 15.29
CA ASP A 503 20.46 -20.26 15.17
C ASP A 503 21.75 -20.07 14.39
N ILE A 504 22.88 -20.45 15.00
CA ILE A 504 24.24 -20.21 14.45
C ILE A 504 25.03 -21.51 14.52
N LYS A 505 25.50 -22.00 13.37
CA LYS A 505 26.25 -23.25 13.27
C LYS A 505 27.29 -23.20 12.14
N GLY A 506 28.12 -24.24 12.05
CA GLY A 506 29.11 -24.37 10.98
C GLY A 506 30.27 -23.38 11.10
N GLY A 507 30.82 -22.94 10.00
CA GLY A 507 31.98 -22.06 9.94
C GLY A 507 31.70 -20.56 10.09
N VAL A 508 30.58 -20.17 10.67
CA VAL A 508 30.20 -18.77 10.88
C VAL A 508 31.25 -18.02 11.68
N ARG A 509 31.60 -16.83 11.21
CA ARG A 509 32.70 -16.05 11.81
C ARG A 509 32.41 -14.55 11.79
N ASN A 510 32.94 -13.86 12.84
CA ASN A 510 33.01 -12.40 12.91
C ASN A 510 31.65 -11.72 12.75
N VAL A 511 30.69 -12.15 13.58
CA VAL A 511 29.29 -11.64 13.57
C VAL A 511 28.97 -10.94 14.87
N VAL A 512 28.28 -9.80 14.80
CA VAL A 512 27.80 -9.06 15.97
C VAL A 512 26.28 -8.87 15.89
N PHE A 513 25.60 -9.19 16.96
CA PHE A 513 24.20 -8.86 17.21
C PHE A 513 24.15 -7.72 18.24
N ASN A 514 23.42 -6.66 17.91
CA ASN A 514 23.36 -5.46 18.73
C ASN A 514 21.90 -5.00 18.90
N ASN A 515 21.49 -4.72 20.14
CA ASN A 515 20.13 -4.32 20.48
C ASN A 515 19.03 -5.29 19.96
N THR A 516 19.29 -6.58 19.99
CA THR A 516 18.35 -7.60 19.51
C THR A 516 17.32 -7.91 20.58
N LYS A 517 16.06 -8.01 20.16
CA LYS A 517 14.96 -8.37 21.05
C LYS A 517 14.26 -9.62 20.53
N ILE A 518 14.05 -10.59 21.40
CA ILE A 518 13.39 -11.86 21.10
C ILE A 518 12.18 -11.99 22.02
N TYR A 519 11.01 -12.16 21.44
CA TYR A 519 9.74 -12.29 22.16
C TYR A 519 9.09 -13.64 21.88
N ASP A 520 8.63 -14.28 22.94
CA ASP A 520 7.81 -15.49 22.91
C ASP A 520 8.34 -16.58 21.97
N SER A 521 9.63 -16.82 21.97
CA SER A 521 10.22 -17.90 21.18
C SER A 521 9.62 -19.25 21.61
N PRO A 522 8.97 -20.01 20.72
CA PRO A 522 8.42 -21.33 21.07
C PRO A 522 9.49 -22.32 21.52
N PHE A 523 10.70 -22.15 21.01
CA PHE A 523 11.85 -23.02 21.28
C PHE A 523 12.99 -22.24 21.96
N ASP A 524 14.28 -22.61 21.73
CA ASP A 524 15.40 -21.81 22.22
C ASP A 524 15.37 -20.39 21.59
N ALA A 525 15.72 -19.37 22.37
CA ALA A 525 15.84 -18.02 21.82
C ALA A 525 17.15 -17.86 21.02
N ILE A 526 18.26 -18.32 21.58
CA ILE A 526 19.59 -18.29 20.91
C ILE A 526 20.23 -19.66 21.00
N ARG A 527 20.74 -20.17 19.90
CA ARG A 527 21.57 -21.37 19.85
C ARG A 527 22.83 -21.10 19.05
N VAL A 528 24.00 -21.40 19.62
CA VAL A 528 25.30 -21.38 18.92
C VAL A 528 25.91 -22.78 19.02
N MET A 529 25.87 -23.51 17.92
CA MET A 529 26.38 -24.89 17.81
C MET A 529 27.91 -24.91 17.67
N SER A 530 28.50 -26.09 17.51
CA SER A 530 29.94 -26.24 17.30
C SER A 530 30.37 -25.63 15.96
N GLY A 531 31.55 -24.99 15.93
CA GLY A 531 32.15 -24.42 14.73
C GLY A 531 32.25 -22.89 14.68
N PRO A 532 31.20 -22.12 15.01
CA PRO A 532 31.24 -20.65 14.97
C PRO A 532 32.35 -20.04 15.84
N SER A 533 32.87 -18.88 15.42
CA SER A 533 33.88 -18.11 16.18
C SER A 533 33.74 -16.60 15.96
N GLY A 534 34.13 -15.82 16.97
CA GLY A 534 34.02 -14.35 16.91
C GLY A 534 32.56 -13.86 16.89
N ILE A 535 31.69 -14.57 17.58
CA ILE A 535 30.28 -14.20 17.74
C ILE A 535 30.15 -13.31 18.97
N GLU A 536 29.42 -12.20 18.80
CA GLU A 536 29.21 -11.25 19.89
C GLU A 536 27.74 -10.80 19.93
N PHE A 537 27.13 -10.88 21.12
CA PHE A 537 25.81 -10.32 21.42
C PHE A 537 25.97 -9.10 22.34
N LYS A 538 25.35 -7.99 21.95
CA LYS A 538 25.37 -6.74 22.72
C LYS A 538 23.96 -6.29 23.03
N ASN A 539 23.69 -5.96 24.30
CA ASN A 539 22.43 -5.39 24.70
C ASN A 539 21.21 -6.20 24.17
N THR A 540 21.16 -7.47 24.54
CA THR A 540 20.16 -8.41 24.03
C THR A 540 19.05 -8.64 25.07
N GLU A 541 17.78 -8.62 24.66
CA GLU A 541 16.63 -8.89 25.50
C GLU A 541 15.92 -10.16 25.00
N ILE A 542 15.71 -11.13 25.88
CA ILE A 542 14.94 -12.35 25.64
C ILE A 542 13.71 -12.29 26.56
N LEU A 543 12.57 -12.01 25.98
CA LEU A 543 11.32 -11.79 26.68
C LEU A 543 10.31 -12.89 26.31
N GLY A 544 10.55 -14.08 26.85
CA GLY A 544 9.83 -15.29 26.55
C GLY A 544 10.61 -16.26 25.67
N ALA A 545 10.78 -17.48 26.16
CA ALA A 545 11.33 -18.61 25.42
C ALA A 545 10.80 -19.93 25.99
N SER A 546 10.67 -20.96 25.16
CA SER A 546 10.14 -22.28 25.53
C SER A 546 8.74 -22.24 26.14
N LEU A 547 7.93 -21.27 25.79
CA LEU A 547 6.62 -21.04 26.42
C LEU A 547 5.59 -22.13 26.04
N ALA A 548 5.65 -22.63 24.83
CA ALA A 548 4.71 -23.64 24.32
C ALA A 548 5.02 -25.09 24.77
N GLY A 549 5.98 -25.30 25.67
CA GLY A 549 6.41 -26.63 26.07
C GLY A 549 7.01 -27.46 24.92
N GLN A 550 7.51 -26.83 23.89
CA GLN A 550 8.23 -27.47 22.80
C GLN A 550 9.41 -28.28 23.35
N THR A 551 9.59 -29.47 22.84
CA THR A 551 10.74 -30.35 23.17
C THR A 551 11.53 -30.62 21.93
N THR A 552 12.80 -30.92 22.10
CA THR A 552 13.65 -31.37 20.98
C THR A 552 13.03 -32.60 20.32
N LYS A 553 13.01 -32.57 19.00
CA LYS A 553 12.44 -33.66 18.17
C LYS A 553 13.51 -34.41 17.38
N TYR A 554 14.48 -33.70 16.86
CA TYR A 554 15.53 -34.21 15.99
C TYR A 554 16.91 -34.24 16.64
N SER A 555 17.15 -33.44 17.65
CA SER A 555 18.40 -33.41 18.39
C SER A 555 18.56 -34.67 19.23
N THR A 556 19.71 -35.30 19.20
CA THR A 556 20.07 -36.41 20.09
C THR A 556 20.37 -35.95 21.52
N TRP A 557 20.30 -34.65 21.78
CA TRP A 557 20.56 -34.08 23.09
C TRP A 557 19.28 -34.13 23.92
N GLU A 558 19.34 -34.74 25.08
CA GLU A 558 18.24 -34.82 26.05
C GLU A 558 17.91 -33.44 26.65
N HIS A 559 17.86 -32.42 25.86
CA HIS A 559 17.67 -31.07 26.35
C HIS A 559 16.31 -30.56 25.98
N SER A 560 15.71 -30.16 26.98
CA SER A 560 14.60 -29.25 26.90
C SER A 560 15.08 -27.89 26.44
N THR A 561 14.25 -27.19 25.69
CA THR A 561 14.43 -25.83 25.23
C THR A 561 14.71 -24.84 26.36
N GLY A 562 15.43 -23.77 26.07
CA GLY A 562 15.82 -22.74 27.05
C GLY A 562 15.97 -21.34 26.41
N ALA A 563 16.50 -20.39 27.16
CA ALA A 563 16.77 -19.06 26.62
C ALA A 563 17.96 -19.08 25.66
N ILE A 564 19.07 -19.62 26.11
CA ILE A 564 20.32 -19.63 25.34
C ILE A 564 20.98 -20.99 25.44
N ARG A 565 21.50 -21.48 24.30
CA ARG A 565 22.26 -22.71 24.18
C ARG A 565 23.59 -22.44 23.48
N LEU A 566 24.72 -22.78 24.14
CA LEU A 566 26.07 -22.60 23.63
C LEU A 566 26.84 -23.92 23.67
N ASP A 567 27.20 -24.45 22.50
CA ASP A 567 28.03 -25.64 22.36
C ASP A 567 29.47 -25.29 22.01
N VAL A 568 29.86 -24.00 22.05
CA VAL A 568 31.20 -23.49 21.79
C VAL A 568 31.64 -22.49 22.84
N ASP A 569 32.95 -22.39 23.01
CA ASP A 569 33.60 -21.33 23.77
C ASP A 569 33.78 -20.04 22.95
N GLY A 570 33.91 -18.91 23.63
CA GLY A 570 34.32 -17.64 23.01
C GLY A 570 33.19 -16.81 22.42
N VAL A 571 31.94 -17.23 22.59
CA VAL A 571 30.79 -16.32 22.37
C VAL A 571 30.85 -15.19 23.40
N LYS A 572 30.83 -13.95 22.92
CA LYS A 572 30.91 -12.77 23.78
C LYS A 572 29.53 -12.17 24.01
N PHE A 573 29.26 -11.78 25.24
CA PHE A 573 28.09 -10.99 25.60
C PHE A 573 28.58 -9.71 26.28
N SER A 574 28.15 -8.58 25.79
CA SER A 574 28.52 -7.27 26.32
C SER A 574 27.30 -6.38 26.50
N ASN A 575 27.39 -5.45 27.42
CA ASN A 575 26.30 -4.59 27.89
C ASN A 575 25.12 -5.36 28.52
N GLY A 576 25.38 -6.60 28.97
CA GLY A 576 24.41 -7.45 29.64
C GLY A 576 23.43 -8.14 28.71
N ILE A 577 22.71 -9.09 29.26
CA ILE A 577 21.52 -9.73 28.67
C ILE A 577 20.38 -9.64 29.68
N LYS A 578 19.19 -9.34 29.22
CA LYS A 578 17.97 -9.42 30.02
C LYS A 578 17.15 -10.61 29.59
N ILE A 579 16.70 -11.40 30.53
CA ILE A 579 15.89 -12.59 30.32
C ILE A 579 14.63 -12.53 31.18
N ALA A 580 13.46 -12.77 30.60
CA ALA A 580 12.20 -12.89 31.33
C ALA A 580 11.35 -14.03 30.73
N ASN A 581 10.48 -14.61 31.55
CA ASN A 581 9.46 -15.60 31.16
C ASN A 581 10.02 -16.74 30.29
N VAL A 582 11.03 -17.40 30.78
CA VAL A 582 11.48 -18.67 30.23
C VAL A 582 10.76 -19.80 30.98
N GLY A 583 10.38 -20.89 30.30
CA GLY A 583 9.61 -22.01 30.88
C GLY A 583 10.05 -22.39 32.31
N GLU A 584 9.11 -22.44 33.23
CA GLU A 584 9.37 -22.46 34.68
C GLU A 584 10.24 -23.66 35.12
N ASP A 585 10.02 -24.83 34.56
CA ASP A 585 10.78 -26.04 34.82
C ASP A 585 12.25 -25.90 34.41
N LYS A 586 12.54 -25.14 33.41
CA LYS A 586 13.88 -24.82 32.89
C LYS A 586 14.65 -23.91 33.85
N ILE A 587 13.96 -22.94 34.42
CA ILE A 587 14.50 -22.04 35.42
C ILE A 587 14.80 -22.80 36.72
N LYS A 588 13.87 -23.60 37.21
CA LYS A 588 14.00 -24.39 38.45
C LYS A 588 15.18 -25.34 38.41
N ASN A 589 15.51 -25.90 37.26
CA ASN A 589 16.59 -26.85 37.13
C ASN A 589 17.93 -26.19 36.80
N ASN A 590 18.02 -24.86 36.85
CA ASN A 590 19.19 -24.10 36.33
C ASN A 590 19.53 -24.44 34.88
N GLN A 591 18.54 -24.79 34.11
CA GLN A 591 18.71 -25.28 32.74
C GLN A 591 18.34 -24.26 31.72
N THR A 592 18.05 -23.07 32.11
CA THR A 592 17.79 -21.97 31.16
C THR A 592 19.02 -21.37 30.57
N TRP A 593 20.18 -21.63 31.20
CA TRP A 593 21.28 -20.77 30.87
C TRP A 593 22.61 -21.34 31.24
N PRO A 594 23.41 -21.34 30.30
CA PRO A 594 23.53 -22.37 29.30
C PRO A 594 23.69 -23.68 30.02
N VAL A 595 23.06 -24.55 29.58
CA VAL A 595 22.47 -25.60 30.23
C VAL A 595 23.28 -26.79 30.71
N TRP A 596 23.82 -27.49 30.19
CA TRP A 596 23.93 -28.94 30.06
C TRP A 596 25.09 -29.59 30.81
N THR A 597 26.15 -28.85 31.04
CA THR A 597 27.33 -29.33 31.71
C THR A 597 27.83 -28.37 32.80
N ASP A 598 28.72 -28.77 33.67
CA ASP A 598 29.36 -27.89 34.65
C ASP A 598 30.16 -26.76 33.95
N ASN A 599 30.74 -27.02 32.80
CA ASN A 599 31.36 -25.97 31.96
C ASN A 599 30.37 -24.90 31.50
N ASN A 600 29.19 -25.30 31.14
CA ASN A 600 28.16 -24.37 30.70
C ASN A 600 27.62 -23.50 31.83
N LYS A 601 27.54 -24.03 33.07
CA LYS A 601 27.21 -23.22 34.24
C LYS A 601 28.26 -22.15 34.52
N ALA A 602 29.53 -22.45 34.33
CA ALA A 602 30.62 -21.49 34.48
C ALA A 602 30.54 -20.40 33.39
N ARG A 603 30.21 -20.77 32.16
CA ARG A 603 29.97 -19.80 31.05
C ARG A 603 28.82 -18.86 31.37
N ALA A 604 27.71 -19.36 31.90
CA ALA A 604 26.57 -18.55 32.29
C ALA A 604 26.95 -17.50 33.34
N ALA A 605 27.66 -17.93 34.38
CA ALA A 605 28.12 -17.01 35.41
C ALA A 605 29.06 -15.93 34.88
N ALA A 606 29.90 -16.24 33.87
CA ALA A 606 30.84 -15.31 33.25
C ALA A 606 30.16 -14.28 32.33
N ILE A 607 28.99 -14.57 31.83
CA ILE A 607 28.22 -13.69 30.92
C ILE A 607 27.50 -12.57 31.69
N GLY A 608 27.09 -12.82 32.91
CA GLY A 608 26.37 -11.84 33.74
C GLY A 608 25.04 -11.40 33.15
N TYR A 609 24.04 -12.25 33.20
CA TYR A 609 22.68 -11.91 32.77
C TYR A 609 21.82 -11.35 33.90
N GLU A 610 20.85 -10.53 33.56
CA GLU A 610 19.79 -10.04 34.44
C GLU A 610 18.52 -10.86 34.19
N TYR A 611 17.98 -11.50 35.21
CA TYR A 611 16.70 -12.20 35.14
C TYR A 611 15.58 -11.34 35.72
N LEU A 612 14.54 -11.09 34.89
CA LEU A 612 13.40 -10.28 35.24
C LEU A 612 12.20 -11.19 35.57
N SER A 613 12.17 -11.74 36.79
CA SER A 613 11.22 -12.80 37.20
C SER A 613 9.74 -12.42 37.10
N ASP A 614 9.42 -11.13 37.28
CA ASP A 614 8.05 -10.62 37.27
C ASP A 614 7.80 -9.59 36.17
N ALA A 615 8.63 -9.60 35.15
CA ALA A 615 8.49 -8.64 34.06
C ALA A 615 7.22 -8.91 33.27
N THR A 616 6.31 -7.96 33.30
CA THR A 616 5.28 -7.83 32.28
C THR A 616 5.92 -7.12 31.10
N TYR A 617 5.88 -7.75 29.96
CA TYR A 617 6.28 -7.13 28.70
C TYR A 617 5.13 -7.17 27.70
N LYS A 618 5.12 -6.20 26.79
CA LYS A 618 4.23 -6.22 25.65
C LYS A 618 5.02 -6.73 24.45
N VAL A 619 4.52 -7.78 23.82
CA VAL A 619 4.99 -8.18 22.50
C VAL A 619 4.73 -7.02 21.55
N PRO A 620 5.71 -6.57 20.75
CA PRO A 620 5.48 -5.50 19.80
C PRO A 620 4.36 -5.85 18.84
N ASP A 621 3.48 -4.88 18.64
CA ASP A 621 2.43 -5.03 17.64
C ASP A 621 3.05 -5.15 16.25
N PHE A 622 2.30 -5.74 15.31
CA PHE A 622 2.66 -5.75 13.90
C PHE A 622 2.97 -4.31 13.42
N PRO A 623 4.06 -4.08 12.70
CA PRO A 623 4.41 -2.75 12.21
C PRO A 623 3.34 -2.25 11.23
N GLU A 624 2.63 -1.20 11.62
CA GLU A 624 1.62 -0.55 10.78
C GLU A 624 2.13 0.78 10.25
N ALA A 625 1.79 1.07 9.01
CA ALA A 625 2.06 2.35 8.40
C ALA A 625 1.01 3.40 8.79
N ASP A 626 1.37 4.66 8.61
CA ASP A 626 0.41 5.74 8.52
C ASP A 626 -0.43 5.54 7.24
N THR A 627 -1.72 5.36 7.41
CA THR A 627 -2.67 4.86 6.41
C THR A 627 -2.99 5.82 5.26
N SER A 628 -2.14 6.79 4.96
CA SER A 628 -2.44 7.82 3.98
C SER A 628 -2.22 7.49 2.50
N GLN A 629 -1.95 6.21 2.11
CA GLN A 629 -1.77 5.82 0.68
C GLN A 629 -1.88 4.31 0.50
N GLN A 630 -2.39 3.62 -0.50
CA GLN A 630 -2.41 3.56 -1.95
C GLN A 630 -2.68 2.17 -2.54
N GLY A 631 -2.99 1.97 -3.63
CA GLY A 631 -3.50 1.45 -4.61
C GLY A 631 -3.41 0.20 -5.36
N GLY A 632 -4.35 -0.49 -5.85
CA GLY A 632 -4.41 -1.39 -6.71
C GLY A 632 -5.08 -2.50 -7.31
N ILE A 633 -5.08 -3.58 -7.95
CA ILE A 633 -6.07 -4.61 -8.32
C ILE A 633 -5.54 -5.96 -8.75
N VAL A 634 -6.34 -6.98 -8.58
CA VAL A 634 -6.06 -8.35 -8.96
C VAL A 634 -7.25 -9.14 -9.40
N ASN A 635 -7.05 -10.07 -10.28
CA ASN A 635 -8.01 -11.11 -10.57
C ASN A 635 -7.47 -12.48 -10.14
N PRO A 636 -7.95 -13.06 -9.03
CA PRO A 636 -7.51 -14.38 -8.57
C PRO A 636 -8.11 -15.55 -9.35
N LEU A 637 -8.94 -15.30 -10.35
CA LEU A 637 -9.73 -16.33 -11.04
C LEU A 637 -9.10 -16.84 -12.32
N GLU A 638 -7.88 -16.46 -12.60
CA GLU A 638 -7.21 -16.91 -13.82
C GLU A 638 -6.95 -18.43 -13.78
N GLY A 639 -7.48 -19.14 -14.76
CA GLY A 639 -7.44 -20.60 -14.79
C GLY A 639 -8.79 -21.29 -14.54
N ILE A 640 -9.80 -20.57 -14.03
CA ILE A 640 -11.16 -21.08 -13.85
C ILE A 640 -11.90 -21.06 -15.21
N LYS A 641 -12.65 -22.11 -15.51
CA LYS A 641 -13.46 -22.18 -16.73
C LYS A 641 -14.76 -21.43 -16.54
N GLY A 642 -15.10 -20.55 -17.47
CA GLY A 642 -16.34 -19.76 -17.49
C GLY A 642 -16.10 -18.42 -18.16
N TYR A 643 -17.16 -17.68 -18.40
CA TYR A 643 -17.09 -16.33 -18.93
C TYR A 643 -16.87 -15.33 -17.78
N ASP A 644 -16.21 -14.23 -18.07
CA ASP A 644 -16.06 -13.13 -17.12
C ASP A 644 -15.85 -11.82 -17.88
N VAL A 645 -16.67 -10.83 -17.64
CA VAL A 645 -16.51 -9.50 -18.23
C VAL A 645 -16.21 -8.47 -17.15
N ASP A 646 -15.15 -7.72 -17.34
CA ASP A 646 -14.74 -6.63 -16.47
C ASP A 646 -15.06 -5.29 -17.12
N LEU A 647 -15.74 -4.42 -16.39
CA LEU A 647 -16.11 -3.10 -16.85
C LEU A 647 -15.04 -2.09 -16.40
N ARG A 648 -14.25 -1.61 -17.36
CA ARG A 648 -13.13 -0.71 -17.10
C ARG A 648 -13.34 0.66 -17.73
N GLY A 649 -12.54 1.61 -17.32
CA GLY A 649 -12.35 2.87 -18.02
C GLY A 649 -13.62 3.70 -18.18
N LEU A 650 -14.50 3.74 -17.18
CA LEU A 650 -15.67 4.61 -17.19
C LEU A 650 -15.25 6.06 -17.39
N ARG A 651 -15.65 6.65 -18.51
CA ARG A 651 -15.39 8.05 -18.90
C ARG A 651 -16.68 8.71 -19.36
N TRP A 652 -16.70 10.01 -19.38
CA TRP A 652 -17.76 10.84 -19.90
C TRP A 652 -17.19 11.88 -20.85
N GLU A 653 -17.98 12.23 -21.85
CA GLU A 653 -17.66 13.28 -22.81
C GLU A 653 -18.96 14.02 -23.16
N ASN A 654 -18.86 15.33 -23.33
CA ASN A 654 -19.96 16.05 -23.94
C ASN A 654 -19.92 15.87 -25.48
N THR A 655 -20.86 16.47 -26.19
CA THR A 655 -20.96 16.31 -27.67
C THR A 655 -19.80 16.92 -28.44
N ASP A 656 -19.00 17.80 -27.85
CA ASP A 656 -17.78 18.36 -28.45
C ASP A 656 -16.51 17.57 -28.12
N GLY A 657 -16.62 16.49 -27.32
CA GLY A 657 -15.50 15.66 -26.88
C GLY A 657 -14.78 16.17 -25.62
N SER A 658 -15.27 17.24 -25.02
CA SER A 658 -14.72 17.76 -23.76
C SER A 658 -15.10 16.87 -22.56
N THR A 659 -14.19 16.74 -21.61
CA THR A 659 -14.44 16.08 -20.31
C THR A 659 -14.81 17.08 -19.21
N SER A 660 -14.67 18.37 -19.45
CA SER A 660 -15.15 19.44 -18.58
C SER A 660 -16.63 19.68 -18.86
N LEU A 661 -17.48 19.35 -17.89
CA LEU A 661 -18.93 19.39 -18.04
C LEU A 661 -19.51 20.64 -17.41
N LYS A 662 -20.48 21.24 -18.13
CA LYS A 662 -21.32 22.32 -17.65
C LYS A 662 -22.77 21.87 -17.60
N GLU A 663 -23.57 22.54 -16.80
CA GLU A 663 -25.01 22.31 -16.78
C GLU A 663 -25.64 22.47 -18.16
N GLY A 664 -26.53 21.54 -18.50
CA GLY A 664 -27.18 21.52 -19.81
C GLY A 664 -26.43 20.78 -20.89
N ASP A 665 -25.14 20.42 -20.67
CA ASP A 665 -24.34 19.61 -21.62
C ASP A 665 -25.01 18.26 -21.87
N ALA A 666 -24.92 17.80 -23.12
CA ALA A 666 -25.35 16.45 -23.50
C ALA A 666 -24.16 15.48 -23.33
N VAL A 667 -24.18 14.68 -22.29
CA VAL A 667 -23.06 13.84 -21.85
C VAL A 667 -23.28 12.40 -22.25
N THR A 668 -22.34 11.81 -22.96
CA THR A 668 -22.30 10.36 -23.22
C THR A 668 -21.25 9.69 -22.33
N PHE A 669 -21.53 8.45 -21.92
CA PHE A 669 -20.64 7.64 -21.09
C PHE A 669 -19.97 6.58 -21.96
N LYS A 670 -18.66 6.43 -21.82
CA LYS A 670 -17.82 5.48 -22.52
C LYS A 670 -17.20 4.49 -21.56
N PHE A 671 -17.12 3.25 -21.97
CA PHE A 671 -16.62 2.13 -21.19
C PHE A 671 -15.70 1.26 -21.99
N ALA A 672 -14.68 0.73 -21.33
CA ALA A 672 -13.92 -0.41 -21.82
C ALA A 672 -14.51 -1.67 -21.19
N LEU A 673 -15.16 -2.52 -21.96
CA LEU A 673 -15.61 -3.83 -21.55
C LEU A 673 -14.60 -4.89 -21.99
N THR A 674 -14.00 -5.57 -21.02
CA THR A 674 -12.95 -6.57 -21.25
C THR A 674 -13.48 -7.95 -20.89
N ASN A 675 -13.33 -8.94 -21.76
CA ASN A 675 -13.46 -10.33 -21.39
C ASN A 675 -12.18 -10.76 -20.67
N VAL A 676 -12.22 -10.84 -19.34
CA VAL A 676 -11.05 -11.20 -18.53
C VAL A 676 -10.88 -12.71 -18.37
N SER A 677 -11.83 -13.50 -18.84
CA SER A 677 -11.78 -14.96 -18.81
C SER A 677 -10.85 -15.55 -19.90
N ASN A 678 -10.60 -16.84 -19.77
CA ASN A 678 -9.82 -17.62 -20.75
C ASN A 678 -10.68 -18.24 -21.86
N VAL A 679 -11.96 -17.94 -21.89
CA VAL A 679 -12.94 -18.50 -22.83
C VAL A 679 -13.54 -17.40 -23.67
N ASP A 680 -13.64 -17.62 -24.97
CA ASP A 680 -14.30 -16.70 -25.88
C ASP A 680 -15.80 -16.62 -25.58
N ILE A 681 -16.32 -15.43 -25.39
CA ILE A 681 -17.77 -15.20 -25.37
C ILE A 681 -18.31 -15.35 -26.80
N PRO A 682 -19.23 -16.29 -27.05
CA PRO A 682 -19.66 -16.59 -28.40
C PRO A 682 -20.45 -15.44 -29.05
N ALA A 683 -20.41 -15.39 -30.39
CA ALA A 683 -21.28 -14.49 -31.13
C ALA A 683 -22.76 -14.81 -30.88
N GLY A 684 -23.58 -13.77 -30.86
CA GLY A 684 -25.04 -13.91 -30.55
C GLY A 684 -25.37 -13.51 -29.10
N VAL A 685 -24.43 -13.62 -28.16
CA VAL A 685 -24.58 -13.08 -26.79
C VAL A 685 -24.63 -11.55 -26.85
N ASN A 686 -25.71 -10.98 -26.35
CA ASN A 686 -25.95 -9.55 -26.39
C ASN A 686 -25.34 -8.84 -25.17
N LEU A 687 -24.11 -8.41 -25.32
CA LEU A 687 -23.42 -7.63 -24.31
C LEU A 687 -23.87 -6.16 -24.34
N GLY A 688 -24.00 -5.54 -23.20
CA GLY A 688 -24.36 -4.13 -23.07
C GLY A 688 -24.02 -3.63 -21.69
N VAL A 689 -23.89 -2.32 -21.55
CA VAL A 689 -23.67 -1.64 -20.27
C VAL A 689 -24.87 -0.74 -20.01
N LYS A 690 -25.39 -0.79 -18.79
CA LYS A 690 -26.39 0.13 -18.27
C LYS A 690 -25.70 1.11 -17.34
N VAL A 691 -26.05 2.37 -17.45
CA VAL A 691 -25.54 3.45 -16.62
C VAL A 691 -26.68 4.10 -15.87
N THR A 692 -26.47 4.42 -14.62
CA THR A 692 -27.36 5.29 -13.85
C THR A 692 -26.58 6.48 -13.31
N VAL A 693 -27.16 7.66 -13.37
CA VAL A 693 -26.64 8.85 -12.71
C VAL A 693 -27.52 9.13 -11.49
N ASP A 694 -26.89 9.27 -10.32
CA ASP A 694 -27.55 9.49 -9.01
C ASP A 694 -28.66 8.49 -8.68
N GLY A 695 -28.58 7.31 -9.28
CA GLY A 695 -29.56 6.23 -9.10
C GLY A 695 -30.94 6.47 -9.76
N GLN A 696 -31.09 7.52 -10.52
CA GLN A 696 -32.40 7.94 -11.07
C GLN A 696 -32.57 7.46 -12.51
N GLU A 697 -31.98 8.14 -13.48
CA GLU A 697 -32.18 7.85 -14.89
C GLU A 697 -31.18 6.79 -15.39
N SER A 698 -31.65 5.95 -16.31
CA SER A 698 -30.84 4.88 -16.89
C SER A 698 -30.54 5.12 -18.36
N TYR A 699 -29.30 4.97 -18.73
CA TYR A 699 -28.78 5.05 -20.09
C TYR A 699 -28.16 3.72 -20.48
N VAL A 700 -28.27 3.29 -21.72
CA VAL A 700 -27.76 1.99 -22.18
C VAL A 700 -26.86 2.17 -23.39
N THR A 701 -25.85 1.31 -23.51
CA THR A 701 -25.02 1.23 -24.69
C THR A 701 -25.72 0.49 -25.83
N ALA A 702 -25.22 0.66 -27.05
CA ALA A 702 -25.64 -0.19 -28.14
C ALA A 702 -25.35 -1.66 -27.85
N SER A 703 -26.25 -2.52 -28.30
CA SER A 703 -26.10 -3.97 -28.17
C SER A 703 -24.89 -4.46 -28.95
N TYR A 704 -23.99 -5.16 -28.30
CA TYR A 704 -22.83 -5.80 -28.92
C TYR A 704 -23.06 -7.32 -29.00
N LYS A 705 -23.14 -7.87 -30.22
CA LYS A 705 -23.43 -9.29 -30.46
C LYS A 705 -22.35 -10.04 -31.26
N LYS A 706 -21.18 -9.43 -31.46
CA LYS A 706 -20.11 -10.02 -32.28
C LYS A 706 -19.30 -11.11 -31.58
N GLY A 707 -19.60 -11.36 -30.30
CA GLY A 707 -18.77 -12.16 -29.42
C GLY A 707 -17.55 -11.35 -28.95
N LEU A 708 -16.88 -11.82 -27.91
CA LEU A 708 -15.72 -11.14 -27.32
C LEU A 708 -14.66 -12.19 -27.03
N LYS A 709 -13.54 -12.12 -27.73
CA LYS A 709 -12.43 -13.04 -27.52
C LYS A 709 -11.93 -12.98 -26.08
N ALA A 710 -11.40 -14.08 -25.60
CA ALA A 710 -10.66 -14.09 -24.36
C ALA A 710 -9.64 -12.94 -24.32
N LYS A 711 -9.59 -12.20 -23.21
CA LYS A 711 -8.73 -11.01 -23.01
C LYS A 711 -8.95 -9.82 -23.98
N GLN A 712 -9.96 -9.90 -24.80
CA GLN A 712 -10.30 -8.78 -25.72
C GLN A 712 -11.07 -7.70 -24.98
N THR A 713 -10.72 -6.45 -25.29
CA THR A 713 -11.43 -5.26 -24.84
C THR A 713 -12.17 -4.60 -25.99
N ILE A 714 -13.36 -4.12 -25.72
CA ILE A 714 -14.16 -3.29 -26.66
C ILE A 714 -14.57 -2.00 -25.97
N ILE A 715 -14.72 -0.94 -26.74
CA ILE A 715 -15.26 0.32 -26.24
C ILE A 715 -16.75 0.39 -26.56
N LEU A 716 -17.56 0.65 -25.56
CA LEU A 716 -18.98 0.85 -25.66
C LEU A 716 -19.33 2.28 -25.24
N THR A 717 -20.32 2.88 -25.92
CA THR A 717 -20.80 4.23 -25.61
C THR A 717 -22.33 4.20 -25.45
N THR A 718 -22.88 5.00 -24.52
CA THR A 718 -24.33 5.12 -24.34
C THR A 718 -24.99 5.66 -25.62
N GLN A 719 -26.15 5.12 -25.95
CA GLN A 719 -26.90 5.51 -27.16
C GLN A 719 -27.57 6.88 -27.04
N THR A 720 -27.93 7.24 -25.82
CA THR A 720 -28.51 8.53 -25.48
C THR A 720 -27.61 9.26 -24.50
N ALA A 721 -27.63 10.58 -24.58
CA ALA A 721 -26.87 11.42 -23.69
C ALA A 721 -27.69 11.77 -22.43
N TRP A 722 -27.03 11.87 -21.32
CA TRP A 722 -27.54 12.47 -20.09
C TRP A 722 -27.42 13.99 -20.22
N LYS A 723 -28.48 14.71 -19.86
CA LYS A 723 -28.43 16.17 -19.77
C LYS A 723 -27.83 16.54 -18.43
N ALA A 724 -26.65 17.13 -18.43
CA ALA A 724 -25.90 17.47 -17.23
C ALA A 724 -26.67 18.46 -16.35
N VAL A 725 -26.68 18.21 -15.07
CA VAL A 725 -27.21 19.08 -14.02
C VAL A 725 -26.03 19.54 -13.19
N ALA A 726 -26.03 20.81 -12.75
CA ALA A 726 -24.94 21.34 -11.94
C ALA A 726 -24.81 20.64 -10.59
N GLY A 727 -23.56 20.44 -10.13
CA GLY A 727 -23.29 19.83 -8.83
C GLY A 727 -22.47 18.54 -8.89
N GLY A 728 -22.33 17.89 -7.76
CA GLY A 728 -21.64 16.61 -7.64
C GLY A 728 -22.57 15.44 -7.96
N HIS A 729 -22.14 14.55 -8.85
CA HIS A 729 -22.91 13.41 -9.33
C HIS A 729 -22.17 12.09 -9.10
N VAL A 730 -22.95 11.01 -8.98
CA VAL A 730 -22.44 9.64 -8.91
C VAL A 730 -22.95 8.87 -10.12
N VAL A 731 -22.05 8.44 -10.97
CA VAL A 731 -22.39 7.56 -12.10
C VAL A 731 -22.05 6.13 -11.74
N LYS A 732 -23.03 5.25 -11.89
CA LYS A 732 -22.87 3.79 -11.76
C LYS A 732 -23.09 3.13 -13.11
N ALA A 733 -22.21 2.20 -13.45
CA ALA A 733 -22.31 1.41 -14.66
C ALA A 733 -22.29 -0.07 -14.33
N GLU A 734 -23.13 -0.85 -15.02
CA GLU A 734 -23.30 -2.29 -14.88
C GLU A 734 -23.18 -2.96 -16.24
N ALA A 735 -22.15 -3.80 -16.41
CA ALA A 735 -21.99 -4.64 -17.60
C ALA A 735 -22.91 -5.86 -17.52
N ASP A 736 -23.28 -6.39 -18.70
CA ASP A 736 -24.23 -7.51 -18.81
C ASP A 736 -25.47 -7.38 -17.93
N TYR A 737 -26.00 -6.19 -17.77
CA TYR A 737 -27.15 -5.85 -16.92
C TYR A 737 -28.40 -6.67 -17.23
N ARG A 738 -28.42 -7.40 -18.34
CA ARG A 738 -29.50 -8.32 -18.75
C ARG A 738 -29.22 -9.77 -18.36
N ASN A 739 -28.09 -10.03 -17.69
CA ASN A 739 -27.69 -11.38 -17.28
C ASN A 739 -27.71 -12.39 -18.43
N ARG A 740 -27.03 -12.09 -19.52
CA ARG A 740 -26.93 -12.93 -20.71
C ARG A 740 -25.78 -13.92 -20.68
N LEU A 741 -24.79 -13.65 -19.83
CA LEU A 741 -23.68 -14.54 -19.50
C LEU A 741 -24.06 -15.33 -18.25
N THR A 742 -24.81 -16.44 -18.48
CA THR A 742 -25.31 -17.30 -17.38
C THR A 742 -24.21 -18.07 -16.68
N ASP A 743 -23.06 -18.28 -17.36
CA ASP A 743 -21.90 -19.00 -16.85
C ASP A 743 -20.77 -18.03 -16.49
N GLU A 744 -21.08 -16.80 -16.13
CA GLU A 744 -20.12 -15.79 -15.73
C GLU A 744 -19.52 -16.14 -14.36
N LEU A 745 -18.20 -16.12 -14.27
CA LEU A 745 -17.44 -16.56 -13.08
C LEU A 745 -17.68 -15.66 -11.88
N THR A 746 -17.75 -14.35 -12.13
CA THR A 746 -18.15 -13.34 -11.15
C THR A 746 -18.89 -12.22 -11.84
N ARG A 747 -19.72 -11.50 -11.09
CA ARG A 747 -20.38 -10.28 -11.55
C ARG A 747 -19.91 -9.05 -10.77
N ASP A 748 -18.98 -9.21 -9.86
CA ASP A 748 -18.53 -8.12 -8.99
C ASP A 748 -17.71 -7.09 -9.77
N ASN A 749 -16.95 -7.53 -10.77
CA ASN A 749 -16.20 -6.68 -11.71
C ASN A 749 -17.06 -6.12 -12.87
N ASN A 750 -18.34 -6.51 -12.97
CA ASN A 750 -19.29 -5.94 -13.92
C ASN A 750 -19.74 -4.53 -13.57
N ASN A 751 -19.41 -4.07 -12.38
CA ASN A 751 -19.90 -2.80 -11.84
C ASN A 751 -18.77 -1.78 -11.70
N ARG A 752 -19.08 -0.51 -12.03
CA ARG A 752 -18.20 0.61 -11.77
C ARG A 752 -19.00 1.80 -11.26
N GLU A 753 -18.42 2.52 -10.33
CA GLU A 753 -18.97 3.77 -9.83
C GLU A 753 -17.88 4.85 -9.89
N LYS A 754 -18.23 6.03 -10.37
CA LYS A 754 -17.37 7.22 -10.31
C LYS A 754 -18.16 8.43 -9.86
N LYS A 755 -17.48 9.33 -9.16
CA LYS A 755 -18.00 10.66 -8.81
C LYS A 755 -17.39 11.69 -9.76
N PHE A 756 -18.20 12.66 -10.16
CA PHE A 756 -17.76 13.77 -10.98
C PHE A 756 -18.55 15.02 -10.66
N ASN A 757 -18.01 16.16 -11.01
CA ASN A 757 -18.72 17.44 -10.85
C ASN A 757 -19.06 18.01 -12.22
N VAL A 758 -20.27 18.51 -12.33
CA VAL A 758 -20.73 19.36 -13.40
C VAL A 758 -20.61 20.78 -12.92
N ALA A 759 -19.85 21.60 -13.62
CA ALA A 759 -19.85 23.03 -13.36
C ALA A 759 -21.27 23.57 -13.59
N GLU A 760 -21.73 24.37 -12.67
CA GLU A 760 -22.92 25.18 -12.95
C GLU A 760 -22.66 25.89 -14.27
N ASN A 761 -23.65 25.93 -15.18
CA ASN A 761 -23.67 26.97 -16.16
C ASN A 761 -23.51 28.26 -15.34
N GLU A 762 -22.61 29.12 -15.75
CA GLU A 762 -22.62 30.47 -15.22
C GLU A 762 -24.02 30.99 -15.55
N ASP A 763 -24.93 30.71 -14.60
CA ASP A 763 -26.27 31.25 -14.66
C ASP A 763 -26.11 32.75 -14.61
N ASP A 764 -26.54 33.42 -15.66
CA ASP A 764 -26.56 34.88 -15.72
C ASP A 764 -27.45 35.47 -14.63
N GLY A 765 -28.13 34.60 -13.87
CA GLY A 765 -29.18 34.93 -12.88
C GLY A 765 -30.41 35.44 -13.59
N ASP A 766 -31.57 35.29 -12.95
CA ASP A 766 -32.81 35.83 -13.48
C ASP A 766 -32.69 37.36 -13.53
N TYR A 767 -32.68 37.90 -14.74
CA TYR A 767 -32.89 39.33 -14.94
C TYR A 767 -34.01 39.54 -15.96
N THR A 768 -34.73 40.62 -15.81
CA THR A 768 -35.77 40.99 -16.75
C THR A 768 -35.18 41.97 -17.78
N PRO A 769 -35.14 41.66 -19.09
CA PRO A 769 -34.68 42.58 -20.11
C PRO A 769 -35.48 43.88 -20.12
N VAL A 770 -34.78 45.00 -20.19
CA VAL A 770 -35.31 46.34 -20.18
C VAL A 770 -35.04 47.03 -21.53
N THR A 771 -35.99 47.86 -21.98
CA THR A 771 -35.87 48.60 -23.22
C THR A 771 -35.74 50.11 -22.95
N GLY A 772 -35.04 50.81 -23.82
CA GLY A 772 -34.89 52.24 -23.78
C GLY A 772 -33.58 52.78 -23.19
N GLY A 773 -32.65 51.93 -22.82
CA GLY A 773 -31.35 52.28 -22.27
C GLY A 773 -30.51 51.08 -21.87
N TYR A 774 -29.50 51.28 -21.03
CA TYR A 774 -28.81 50.23 -20.32
C TYR A 774 -29.28 50.12 -18.88
N ASP A 775 -29.13 48.95 -18.30
CA ASP A 775 -29.56 48.59 -16.95
C ASP A 775 -28.59 47.59 -16.33
N LEU A 776 -27.98 47.91 -15.19
CA LEU A 776 -26.94 47.11 -14.55
C LEU A 776 -27.52 46.27 -13.43
N VAL A 777 -27.57 44.98 -13.62
CA VAL A 777 -28.15 44.00 -12.68
C VAL A 777 -27.05 43.11 -12.09
N VAL A 778 -27.01 42.95 -10.78
CA VAL A 778 -26.16 41.94 -10.13
C VAL A 778 -26.88 40.60 -10.13
N THR A 779 -26.48 39.72 -10.99
CA THR A 779 -27.12 38.41 -11.15
C THR A 779 -26.54 37.33 -10.29
N LYS A 780 -25.23 37.42 -9.94
CA LYS A 780 -24.56 36.44 -9.09
C LYS A 780 -23.57 37.09 -8.13
N VAL A 781 -23.50 36.57 -6.92
CA VAL A 781 -22.46 36.89 -5.93
C VAL A 781 -21.80 35.58 -5.54
N ALA A 782 -20.46 35.55 -5.54
CA ALA A 782 -19.68 34.34 -5.21
C ALA A 782 -18.37 34.70 -4.47
N PHE A 783 -17.63 33.70 -4.11
CA PHE A 783 -16.36 33.85 -3.40
C PHE A 783 -15.38 32.75 -3.87
N ASP A 784 -14.09 32.98 -3.65
CA ASP A 784 -12.98 32.20 -4.21
C ASP A 784 -12.68 30.89 -3.49
N LYS A 785 -13.45 30.50 -2.46
CA LYS A 785 -13.22 29.29 -1.67
C LYS A 785 -14.42 28.35 -1.69
N LYS A 786 -14.18 27.05 -1.89
CA LYS A 786 -15.24 26.02 -1.84
C LYS A 786 -15.78 25.78 -0.42
N THR A 787 -14.96 26.00 0.59
CA THR A 787 -15.31 25.92 2.01
C THR A 787 -14.62 27.08 2.72
N ILE A 788 -15.34 27.80 3.56
CA ILE A 788 -14.80 28.90 4.32
C ILE A 788 -14.73 28.50 5.79
N ASN A 789 -13.54 28.58 6.36
CA ASN A 789 -13.31 28.39 7.79
C ASN A 789 -13.02 29.71 8.47
N PRO A 790 -13.21 29.81 9.78
CA PRO A 790 -12.84 31.01 10.54
C PRO A 790 -11.35 31.33 10.37
N GLY A 791 -11.02 32.57 10.09
CA GLY A 791 -9.67 33.04 9.83
C GLY A 791 -9.25 32.98 8.37
N ASP A 792 -10.02 32.36 7.47
CA ASP A 792 -9.74 32.38 6.06
C ASP A 792 -9.86 33.78 5.45
N GLU A 793 -8.91 34.12 4.58
CA GLU A 793 -8.99 35.29 3.70
C GLU A 793 -9.85 34.94 2.49
N VAL A 794 -11.02 35.62 2.36
CA VAL A 794 -12.02 35.31 1.33
C VAL A 794 -12.16 36.50 0.39
N ARG A 795 -11.99 36.25 -0.92
CA ARG A 795 -12.20 37.25 -1.96
C ARG A 795 -13.57 37.08 -2.59
N PHE A 796 -14.30 38.18 -2.79
CA PHE A 796 -15.63 38.17 -3.36
C PHE A 796 -15.62 38.47 -4.85
N THR A 797 -16.61 37.96 -5.57
CA THR A 797 -16.87 38.25 -6.98
C THR A 797 -18.35 38.51 -7.18
N ALA A 798 -18.67 39.37 -8.15
CA ALA A 798 -20.03 39.60 -8.59
C ALA A 798 -20.13 39.53 -10.11
N THR A 799 -21.15 38.87 -10.62
CA THR A 799 -21.49 38.87 -12.05
C THR A 799 -22.55 39.93 -12.27
N ILE A 800 -22.27 40.85 -13.17
CA ILE A 800 -23.10 41.96 -13.57
C ILE A 800 -23.57 41.73 -15.00
N VAL A 801 -24.81 41.89 -15.29
CA VAL A 801 -25.42 41.85 -16.62
C VAL A 801 -25.95 43.23 -16.97
N ASN A 802 -25.74 43.63 -18.22
CA ASN A 802 -26.48 44.76 -18.78
C ASN A 802 -27.84 44.23 -19.27
N ALA A 803 -28.87 44.39 -18.51
CA ALA A 803 -30.24 43.94 -18.85
C ALA A 803 -30.93 44.83 -19.91
N GLY A 804 -30.33 45.96 -20.25
CA GLY A 804 -30.89 46.92 -21.20
C GLY A 804 -30.61 46.61 -22.67
N ASP A 805 -31.32 47.26 -23.57
CA ASP A 805 -31.22 47.13 -25.02
C ASP A 805 -30.09 48.00 -25.65
N ARG A 806 -29.39 48.80 -24.83
CA ARG A 806 -28.23 49.61 -25.23
C ARG A 806 -26.97 49.26 -24.50
N ASP A 807 -25.82 49.46 -25.13
CA ASP A 807 -24.51 49.24 -24.54
C ASP A 807 -24.26 50.23 -23.39
N VAL A 808 -23.72 49.78 -22.27
CA VAL A 808 -23.13 50.62 -21.25
C VAL A 808 -21.88 51.28 -21.86
N PRO A 809 -21.77 52.61 -21.84
CA PRO A 809 -20.68 53.29 -22.51
C PRO A 809 -19.32 53.02 -21.90
N ALA A 810 -18.29 52.87 -22.76
CA ALA A 810 -16.91 52.80 -22.32
C ALA A 810 -16.39 54.15 -21.82
N GLY A 811 -15.36 54.14 -20.99
CA GLY A 811 -14.71 55.32 -20.43
C GLY A 811 -15.25 55.74 -19.03
N THR A 812 -16.39 55.22 -18.61
CA THR A 812 -16.90 55.38 -17.24
C THR A 812 -16.52 54.12 -16.44
N LYS A 813 -16.18 54.31 -15.18
CA LYS A 813 -15.78 53.22 -14.30
C LYS A 813 -17.00 52.40 -13.89
N LEU A 814 -16.97 51.10 -14.22
CA LEU A 814 -17.91 50.11 -13.69
C LEU A 814 -17.32 49.48 -12.43
N GLY A 815 -17.93 49.75 -11.29
CA GLY A 815 -17.49 49.26 -10.00
C GLY A 815 -18.58 48.49 -9.27
N VAL A 816 -18.17 47.64 -8.35
CA VAL A 816 -19.06 46.88 -7.45
C VAL A 816 -18.57 47.05 -6.02
N GLN A 817 -19.47 47.45 -5.15
CA GLN A 817 -19.25 47.47 -3.71
C GLN A 817 -19.64 46.15 -3.10
N PHE A 818 -18.78 45.60 -2.22
CA PHE A 818 -19.10 44.43 -1.41
C PHE A 818 -19.23 44.78 0.04
N GLN A 819 -20.23 44.27 0.72
CA GLN A 819 -20.53 44.52 2.13
C GLN A 819 -20.76 43.17 2.84
N ILE A 820 -20.24 43.05 4.07
CA ILE A 820 -20.60 41.97 4.98
C ILE A 820 -21.44 42.52 6.13
N ASP A 821 -22.63 41.94 6.34
CA ASP A 821 -23.58 42.31 7.41
C ASP A 821 -23.96 43.80 7.38
N GLY A 822 -24.02 44.36 6.18
CA GLY A 822 -24.29 45.77 5.98
C GLY A 822 -23.15 46.71 6.39
N ASN A 823 -21.99 46.19 6.74
CA ASN A 823 -20.84 46.96 7.16
C ASN A 823 -20.04 47.47 5.96
N THR A 824 -20.05 48.76 5.74
CA THR A 824 -19.33 49.42 4.65
C THR A 824 -17.83 49.45 4.84
N SER A 825 -17.28 49.02 6.00
CA SER A 825 -15.83 48.94 6.21
C SER A 825 -15.16 47.85 5.39
N VAL A 826 -15.93 46.94 4.77
CA VAL A 826 -15.47 45.92 3.87
C VAL A 826 -15.81 46.28 2.42
N ILE A 827 -15.70 47.53 2.04
CA ILE A 827 -15.91 48.00 0.67
C ILE A 827 -14.70 47.58 -0.15
N THR A 828 -14.96 46.80 -1.17
CA THR A 828 -13.94 46.42 -2.17
C THR A 828 -14.52 46.71 -3.54
N TRP A 829 -13.74 47.40 -4.35
CA TRP A 829 -14.13 47.83 -5.67
C TRP A 829 -13.29 47.16 -6.72
N ASN A 830 -13.89 46.85 -7.86
CA ASN A 830 -13.12 46.70 -9.07
C ASN A 830 -13.06 48.06 -9.77
N ASP A 831 -11.97 48.76 -9.56
CA ASP A 831 -11.75 50.11 -10.10
C ASP A 831 -11.02 50.16 -11.44
N LYS A 832 -10.84 49.03 -12.08
CA LYS A 832 -10.08 48.88 -13.29
C LYS A 832 -10.89 48.60 -14.57
N HIS A 833 -12.17 48.44 -14.50
CA HIS A 833 -13.01 48.16 -15.66
C HIS A 833 -13.61 49.43 -16.23
N TYR A 834 -13.12 49.85 -17.42
CA TYR A 834 -13.55 51.02 -18.18
C TYR A 834 -14.05 50.68 -19.60
N GLY A 835 -14.17 49.38 -19.92
CA GLY A 835 -14.50 48.88 -21.25
C GLY A 835 -15.96 49.01 -21.67
N GLY A 836 -16.83 49.49 -20.76
CA GLY A 836 -18.28 49.41 -20.97
C GLY A 836 -18.81 47.97 -20.90
N LEU A 837 -20.12 47.78 -21.17
CA LEU A 837 -20.72 46.45 -21.20
C LEU A 837 -21.83 46.43 -22.28
N LYS A 838 -21.71 45.56 -23.23
CA LYS A 838 -22.69 45.45 -24.35
C LYS A 838 -24.06 45.01 -23.82
N SER A 839 -25.12 45.41 -24.55
CA SER A 839 -26.49 44.97 -24.32
C SER A 839 -26.56 43.44 -24.18
N HIS A 840 -27.23 42.95 -23.16
CA HIS A 840 -27.37 41.55 -22.77
C HIS A 840 -26.05 40.77 -22.61
N HIS A 841 -24.93 41.46 -22.41
CA HIS A 841 -23.64 40.85 -22.04
C HIS A 841 -23.39 40.96 -20.55
N LYS A 842 -22.52 40.10 -20.07
CA LYS A 842 -22.12 40.06 -18.65
C LYS A 842 -20.63 40.29 -18.46
N ILE A 843 -20.29 40.68 -17.23
CA ILE A 843 -18.92 40.75 -16.74
C ILE A 843 -18.87 40.27 -15.30
N THR A 844 -17.83 39.57 -14.92
CA THR A 844 -17.57 39.21 -13.53
C THR A 844 -16.44 40.08 -12.98
N LEU A 845 -16.72 40.80 -11.90
CA LEU A 845 -15.79 41.68 -11.23
C LEU A 845 -15.40 41.09 -9.85
N SER A 846 -14.10 41.15 -9.54
CA SER A 846 -13.57 40.66 -8.26
C SER A 846 -13.20 41.83 -7.35
N ALA A 847 -13.28 41.65 -6.04
CA ALA A 847 -12.78 42.56 -5.07
C ALA A 847 -11.31 42.90 -5.26
N THR A 848 -10.94 44.18 -5.30
CA THR A 848 -9.56 44.64 -5.58
C THR A 848 -8.96 45.55 -4.52
N GLY A 849 -9.70 45.85 -3.46
CA GLY A 849 -9.24 46.65 -2.34
C GLY A 849 -9.87 48.02 -2.16
N GLY A 850 -10.34 48.65 -3.22
CA GLY A 850 -11.10 49.90 -3.15
C GLY A 850 -10.60 50.93 -2.13
N THR A 851 -11.53 51.58 -1.49
CA THR A 851 -11.28 52.73 -0.58
C THR A 851 -10.54 52.33 0.72
N ASN A 852 -10.70 51.11 1.22
CA ASN A 852 -10.07 50.66 2.46
C ASN A 852 -8.77 49.83 2.21
N GLY A 853 -8.38 49.61 0.95
CA GLY A 853 -7.18 48.86 0.57
C GLY A 853 -7.25 47.35 0.78
N LYS A 854 -8.37 46.78 1.22
CA LYS A 854 -8.55 45.35 1.44
C LYS A 854 -9.30 44.70 0.29
N SER A 855 -8.67 43.66 -0.30
CA SER A 855 -9.27 42.88 -1.39
C SER A 855 -9.88 41.56 -0.89
N THR A 856 -9.75 41.28 0.40
CA THR A 856 -10.27 40.08 1.06
C THR A 856 -10.93 40.42 2.37
N TRP A 857 -11.79 39.54 2.82
CA TRP A 857 -12.41 39.59 4.14
C TRP A 857 -11.89 38.40 4.97
N THR A 858 -11.47 38.65 6.19
CA THR A 858 -11.12 37.59 7.11
C THR A 858 -12.38 37.00 7.71
N ALA A 859 -12.66 35.75 7.40
CA ALA A 859 -13.90 35.10 7.79
C ALA A 859 -14.01 34.92 9.30
N THR A 860 -15.17 35.24 9.85
CA THR A 860 -15.52 35.03 11.26
C THR A 860 -16.62 33.98 11.39
N ASN A 861 -16.68 33.34 12.57
CA ASN A 861 -17.74 32.36 12.86
C ASN A 861 -19.13 32.99 12.79
N GLY A 862 -20.09 32.26 12.26
CA GLY A 862 -21.47 32.64 12.28
C GLY A 862 -22.15 32.62 10.93
N VAL A 863 -23.33 33.26 10.88
CA VAL A 863 -24.08 33.48 9.64
C VAL A 863 -23.89 34.94 9.26
N HIS A 864 -23.35 35.15 8.05
CA HIS A 864 -23.05 36.48 7.53
C HIS A 864 -23.81 36.71 6.23
N THR A 865 -24.18 37.95 5.97
CA THR A 865 -24.79 38.34 4.71
C THR A 865 -23.79 39.11 3.87
N LEU A 866 -23.42 38.52 2.72
CA LEU A 866 -22.59 39.16 1.70
C LEU A 866 -23.52 39.84 0.69
N THR A 867 -23.40 41.18 0.52
CA THR A 867 -24.10 41.95 -0.48
C THR A 867 -23.14 42.52 -1.50
N ALA A 868 -23.43 42.34 -2.78
CA ALA A 868 -22.78 43.06 -3.86
C ALA A 868 -23.74 44.14 -4.41
N TRP A 869 -23.21 45.35 -4.66
CA TRP A 869 -23.97 46.48 -5.16
C TRP A 869 -23.18 47.14 -6.30
N VAL A 870 -23.76 47.11 -7.52
CA VAL A 870 -23.20 47.73 -8.71
C VAL A 870 -23.74 49.16 -8.85
N ASN A 871 -22.93 50.06 -9.44
CA ASN A 871 -23.28 51.49 -9.64
C ASN A 871 -23.69 52.24 -8.36
N ASP A 872 -23.14 51.85 -7.21
CA ASP A 872 -23.45 52.45 -5.90
C ASP A 872 -23.10 53.94 -5.80
N THR A 873 -22.19 54.41 -6.63
CA THR A 873 -21.78 55.82 -6.74
C THR A 873 -22.61 56.61 -7.77
N HIS A 874 -23.53 55.94 -8.46
CA HIS A 874 -24.36 56.50 -9.53
C HIS A 874 -23.55 57.17 -10.64
N ASP A 875 -22.39 56.61 -11.01
CA ASP A 875 -21.57 57.13 -12.09
C ASP A 875 -22.25 56.93 -13.47
N TYR A 876 -23.12 55.89 -13.58
CA TYR A 876 -23.98 55.65 -14.74
C TYR A 876 -25.39 56.23 -14.46
N ARG A 877 -25.54 57.54 -14.74
CA ARG A 877 -26.75 58.27 -14.40
C ARG A 877 -27.94 58.02 -15.31
N ASP A 878 -27.70 57.52 -16.52
CA ASP A 878 -28.72 57.27 -17.53
C ASP A 878 -29.17 55.81 -17.56
N GLU A 879 -28.92 55.05 -16.46
CA GLU A 879 -29.41 53.73 -16.24
C GLU A 879 -30.95 53.72 -16.10
N VAL A 880 -31.63 52.79 -16.83
CA VAL A 880 -33.11 52.79 -16.89
C VAL A 880 -33.73 52.58 -15.54
N ASN A 881 -33.20 51.68 -14.74
CA ASN A 881 -33.67 51.37 -13.37
C ASN A 881 -32.60 51.69 -12.34
N GLY A 882 -31.84 52.76 -12.56
CA GLY A 882 -30.67 53.11 -11.71
C GLY A 882 -31.03 53.16 -10.23
N SER A 883 -30.28 52.49 -9.39
CA SER A 883 -30.41 52.36 -7.93
C SER A 883 -31.57 51.55 -7.43
N ASP A 884 -32.17 50.70 -8.25
CA ASP A 884 -33.21 49.76 -7.83
C ASP A 884 -32.63 48.56 -7.04
N ASP A 885 -33.51 47.65 -6.61
CA ASP A 885 -33.10 46.45 -5.91
C ASP A 885 -32.31 45.43 -6.81
N ALA A 886 -32.43 45.55 -8.14
CA ALA A 886 -31.69 44.67 -9.08
C ALA A 886 -30.20 45.05 -9.16
N ASN A 887 -29.83 46.27 -8.82
CA ASN A 887 -28.43 46.69 -8.66
C ASN A 887 -27.75 46.05 -7.47
N LYS A 888 -28.50 45.32 -6.61
CA LYS A 888 -27.99 44.66 -5.41
C LYS A 888 -28.37 43.18 -5.40
N LYS A 889 -27.43 42.35 -4.96
CA LYS A 889 -27.71 40.93 -4.65
C LYS A 889 -27.00 40.52 -3.37
N SER A 890 -27.73 39.81 -2.52
CA SER A 890 -27.22 39.31 -1.25
C SER A 890 -27.27 37.79 -1.19
N ILE A 891 -26.27 37.22 -0.58
CA ILE A 891 -26.20 35.78 -0.26
C ILE A 891 -25.85 35.57 1.21
N GLU A 892 -26.30 34.45 1.78
CA GLU A 892 -26.00 34.05 3.14
C GLU A 892 -24.75 33.17 3.15
N LEU A 893 -23.76 33.51 3.99
CA LEU A 893 -22.56 32.73 4.24
C LEU A 893 -22.67 32.06 5.62
N LYS A 894 -22.72 30.75 5.65
CA LYS A 894 -22.70 29.97 6.91
C LYS A 894 -21.31 29.47 7.17
N ILE A 895 -20.59 30.07 8.12
CA ILE A 895 -19.25 29.69 8.49
C ILE A 895 -19.33 28.87 9.77
N PRO A 896 -19.00 27.54 9.70
CA PRO A 896 -19.11 26.68 10.85
C PRO A 896 -18.10 27.10 11.93
N LEU A 897 -18.43 26.84 13.17
CA LEU A 897 -17.47 26.87 14.27
C LEU A 897 -16.33 25.92 13.89
N GLY A 898 -15.11 26.44 13.80
CA GLY A 898 -13.93 25.62 13.41
C GLY A 898 -13.84 24.40 14.28
N ALA A 899 -13.45 23.25 13.68
CA ALA A 899 -13.29 21.98 14.38
C ALA A 899 -12.28 22.15 15.52
N VAL A 900 -12.77 22.06 16.75
CA VAL A 900 -11.91 22.09 17.96
C VAL A 900 -11.23 20.74 18.06
N ARG A 901 -9.92 20.67 17.86
CA ARG A 901 -9.13 19.48 18.08
C ARG A 901 -9.05 19.23 19.60
N PHE A 902 -9.66 18.15 20.06
CA PHE A 902 -9.53 17.70 21.45
C PHE A 902 -8.18 17.03 21.64
N PHE A 903 -7.35 17.58 22.54
CA PHE A 903 -6.18 16.88 23.05
C PHE A 903 -6.58 16.11 24.31
N LEU A 904 -6.19 14.83 24.39
CA LEU A 904 -6.32 14.07 25.61
C LEU A 904 -5.43 14.71 26.70
N ALA A 905 -5.83 14.66 27.95
CA ALA A 905 -5.07 15.24 29.07
C ALA A 905 -3.64 14.66 29.20
N SER A 906 -3.36 13.53 28.55
CA SER A 906 -2.03 12.89 28.42
C SER A 906 -1.11 13.55 27.39
N GLU A 907 -1.62 14.44 26.54
CA GLU A 907 -0.83 15.11 25.50
C GLU A 907 -0.30 16.49 25.94
N VAL A 908 -0.72 16.98 27.09
CA VAL A 908 -0.28 18.26 27.67
C VAL A 908 0.73 17.95 28.77
N SER A 909 2.01 18.00 28.43
CA SER A 909 3.09 17.64 29.36
C SER A 909 3.92 18.82 29.87
N SER A 910 3.72 20.04 29.33
CA SER A 910 4.51 21.22 29.69
C SER A 910 3.72 22.55 29.67
N PRO A 911 4.22 23.60 30.34
CA PRO A 911 3.65 24.94 30.27
C PRO A 911 3.66 25.56 28.87
N ASP A 912 4.55 25.15 27.99
CA ASP A 912 4.64 25.63 26.61
C ASP A 912 3.53 25.06 25.73
N ASP A 913 3.03 23.86 25.99
CA ASP A 913 1.87 23.30 25.32
C ASP A 913 0.60 24.10 25.61
N LEU A 914 0.49 24.66 26.81
CA LEU A 914 -0.59 25.56 27.21
C LEU A 914 -0.52 26.93 26.50
N ASN A 915 0.67 27.43 26.22
CA ASN A 915 0.85 28.70 25.51
C ASN A 915 0.50 28.59 24.03
N ASN A 916 0.79 27.46 23.39
CA ASN A 916 0.41 27.16 22.02
C ASN A 916 -1.12 27.00 21.87
N LEU A 917 -1.80 26.44 22.86
CA LEU A 917 -3.25 26.35 22.92
C LEU A 917 -3.94 27.74 23.11
N ASN A 918 -3.27 28.70 23.78
CA ASN A 918 -3.79 30.05 23.97
C ASN A 918 -3.72 30.92 22.71
N GLN A 919 -2.95 30.54 21.69
CA GLN A 919 -2.89 31.23 20.39
C GLN A 919 -3.94 30.72 19.40
N ALA A 920 -4.64 29.63 19.67
CA ALA A 920 -5.74 29.14 18.84
C ALA A 920 -7.03 29.92 19.18
N ASN A 921 -7.60 30.58 18.20
CA ASN A 921 -8.68 31.57 18.23
C ASN A 921 -10.03 31.20 18.88
N ALA A 922 -10.11 30.27 19.80
CA ALA A 922 -11.36 29.86 20.44
C ALA A 922 -11.82 30.82 21.56
N ILE A 923 -10.99 31.80 21.96
CA ILE A 923 -11.31 32.72 23.06
C ILE A 923 -12.17 33.92 22.61
N ASP A 924 -12.03 34.33 21.36
CA ASP A 924 -12.73 35.53 20.87
C ASP A 924 -14.24 35.31 20.63
N SER A 925 -14.66 34.05 20.42
CA SER A 925 -16.10 33.74 20.24
C SER A 925 -16.91 33.77 21.55
N VAL A 926 -16.28 33.76 22.70
CA VAL A 926 -16.92 33.78 24.02
C VAL A 926 -17.03 35.23 24.57
N LYS A 927 -16.22 36.16 24.06
CA LYS A 927 -16.19 37.56 24.53
C LYS A 927 -17.47 38.36 24.21
N GLY A 928 -18.33 37.84 23.33
CA GLY A 928 -19.59 38.50 22.96
C GLY A 928 -20.81 38.12 23.80
N ARG A 929 -20.70 37.12 24.68
CA ARG A 929 -21.78 36.75 25.61
C ARG A 929 -21.49 37.32 26.99
N THR A 930 -22.50 37.98 27.62
CA THR A 930 -22.44 38.39 29.02
C THR A 930 -22.18 37.17 29.91
N GLU A 931 -20.92 36.97 30.30
CA GLU A 931 -20.54 35.95 31.25
C GLU A 931 -21.11 36.24 32.62
N ALA A 932 -21.81 35.29 33.24
CA ALA A 932 -22.09 35.36 34.65
C ALA A 932 -20.76 35.18 35.38
N GLU A 933 -20.35 36.18 36.13
CA GLU A 933 -19.10 36.21 36.89
C GLU A 933 -18.98 34.91 37.74
N GLY A 934 -17.88 34.14 37.54
CA GLY A 934 -17.60 32.88 38.24
C GLY A 934 -18.15 31.60 37.64
N ALA A 935 -18.75 31.60 36.45
CA ALA A 935 -19.23 30.37 35.82
C ALA A 935 -18.15 29.68 34.98
N TYR A 936 -18.26 28.35 34.88
CA TYR A 936 -17.40 27.50 34.05
C TYR A 936 -18.14 27.06 32.80
N TYR A 937 -17.49 27.13 31.63
CA TYR A 937 -18.04 26.79 30.34
C TYR A 937 -17.21 25.71 29.69
N ASP A 938 -17.84 24.81 28.92
CA ASP A 938 -17.14 23.90 28.04
C ASP A 938 -16.49 24.65 26.86
N LEU A 939 -15.73 23.94 26.04
CA LEU A 939 -15.05 24.54 24.88
C LEU A 939 -16.03 24.96 23.76
N GLN A 940 -17.29 24.55 23.82
CA GLN A 940 -18.37 24.95 22.93
C GLN A 940 -19.09 26.20 23.44
N GLY A 941 -18.71 26.72 24.61
CA GLY A 941 -19.30 27.90 25.22
C GLY A 941 -20.59 27.61 25.99
N ASN A 942 -20.92 26.35 26.32
CA ASN A 942 -22.05 26.01 27.16
C ASN A 942 -21.65 26.10 28.65
N LYS A 943 -22.50 26.67 29.46
CA LYS A 943 -22.29 26.73 30.91
C LYS A 943 -22.42 25.34 31.50
N VAL A 944 -21.36 24.86 32.16
CA VAL A 944 -21.30 23.48 32.71
C VAL A 944 -21.31 23.44 34.25
N ALA A 945 -20.82 24.49 34.89
CA ALA A 945 -20.82 24.59 36.35
C ALA A 945 -20.72 26.04 36.83
N THR A 946 -21.07 26.25 38.09
CA THR A 946 -20.86 27.52 38.81
C THR A 946 -19.73 27.43 39.83
N THR A 947 -19.26 26.27 40.17
CA THR A 947 -18.12 26.02 41.05
C THR A 947 -17.20 24.96 40.49
N LYS A 948 -15.90 25.02 40.86
CA LYS A 948 -14.88 24.12 40.39
C LYS A 948 -15.06 22.66 40.85
N GLU A 949 -15.63 22.48 42.01
CA GLU A 949 -15.87 21.19 42.65
C GLU A 949 -16.88 20.33 41.89
N ASN A 950 -17.72 20.94 41.08
CA ASN A 950 -18.74 20.24 40.29
C ASN A 950 -18.26 19.87 38.88
N LEU A 951 -16.99 20.07 38.58
CA LEU A 951 -16.43 19.75 37.28
C LEU A 951 -15.76 18.37 37.28
N LYS A 952 -15.99 17.62 36.24
CA LYS A 952 -15.19 16.42 35.93
C LYS A 952 -13.78 16.82 35.46
N PRO A 953 -12.78 15.93 35.57
CA PRO A 953 -11.47 16.23 34.96
C PRO A 953 -11.61 16.61 33.47
N GLY A 954 -11.03 17.72 33.07
CA GLY A 954 -11.19 18.25 31.73
C GLY A 954 -10.70 19.68 31.55
N LEU A 955 -10.85 20.21 30.32
CA LEU A 955 -10.50 21.58 29.97
C LEU A 955 -11.77 22.44 29.87
N TYR A 956 -11.75 23.59 30.57
CA TYR A 956 -12.91 24.52 30.68
C TYR A 956 -12.50 25.96 30.44
N ILE A 957 -13.47 26.83 30.23
CA ILE A 957 -13.31 28.29 30.17
C ILE A 957 -13.91 28.88 31.44
N HIS A 958 -13.15 29.69 32.15
CA HIS A 958 -13.59 30.42 33.33
C HIS A 958 -13.00 31.84 33.31
N ASN A 959 -13.86 32.85 33.42
CA ASN A 959 -13.49 34.27 33.35
C ASN A 959 -12.59 34.58 32.10
N GLY A 960 -12.99 34.05 30.94
CA GLY A 960 -12.29 34.23 29.67
C GLY A 960 -10.92 33.53 29.53
N LYS A 961 -10.57 32.66 30.48
CA LYS A 961 -9.31 31.88 30.45
C LYS A 961 -9.58 30.40 30.45
N LYS A 962 -8.77 29.65 29.71
CA LYS A 962 -8.80 28.19 29.74
C LYS A 962 -8.19 27.70 31.05
N ILE A 963 -8.88 26.77 31.72
CA ILE A 963 -8.41 26.11 32.94
C ILE A 963 -8.49 24.58 32.79
N ILE A 964 -7.55 23.88 33.40
CA ILE A 964 -7.55 22.43 33.48
C ILE A 964 -8.04 22.05 34.89
N VAL A 965 -9.06 21.19 34.94
CA VAL A 965 -9.53 20.52 36.14
C VAL A 965 -8.96 19.09 36.11
N ARG A 966 -8.19 18.75 37.12
CA ARG A 966 -7.52 17.43 37.23
C ARG A 966 -8.32 16.52 38.16
#